data_2543d8949c8286529a2aa99586e96920
#
_entry.id   2543d8949c8286529a2aa99586e96920
#
_cell.length_a   1.000
_cell.length_b   1.000
_cell.length_c   1.000
_cell.angle_alpha   90.00
_cell.angle_beta   90.00
_cell.angle_gamma   90.00
#
_symmetry.space_group_name_H-M   'P 1'
#
loop_
_entity.id
_entity.type
_entity.pdbx_description
1 polymer ?
#
loop_
_entity_poly.entity_id
_entity_poly.type
_entity_poly.pdbx_seq_one_letter_code
_entity_poly.pdbx_strand_id
1 'polypeptide(L)'
;MKIKQITYWIGMALFTTQGYAASPNTEKNTDVMSVWSTPLAADANIITENQMKQLNKTNVAQALSTMPGVSIQKSGNRNETQVNVRGFDSRQVPIFFDGIPTYVPYDGTLDLGRFMTSELASVELSTGYTSLLQGPNLMGGAINLTTATPQKPFEANISLNQGFARGADNAHNISARLGGRNDLGFIQVSGSQYKQRFMGIPGSENNNPLAGNNGRRPNSATDDKRMMVKVGWTPREADEYVVTYLKQEGDKNSPPSVTNKKQQIWQWPAYDKESIYFNGTTQVTDDIALQSRLYHDTFKNTLHQYKSVKDYEKGLYNYSRYDDYSNGADMRVDFTVRELDMLSFAAHWKEDVHRARAKRDVPFDRYKDNTYSIATEYQWVAMDNLDIIGGIGYDWRKSADGKRYDYKSGDFEKYDGNSQHAFNWEVMARYHLENKDTVQFSISERSRFPTQKERYTKEKMKSDDTFVINPHIDTERALTYDLTYKGHISPTWSYTSSLYYNHVTDAIMAHRVGTNQDGGYILENRNSGKVDYFGIDLGTNGQITDWLEAGLSYDYIHADPKHYSVKHVAELPIHKAFAWVKFTPYEPFSITVTEEARSWAFNYVDADSKVRGYAKTDLRLDYDFGQGISVNTSVNNLFDKSYEYTNGYIEEGRNYWLGIEYKY
;
A
#
# COMPACT_ATOMS: atom_id res chain seq x y z
N MET A 1 -40.60 11.26 -16.62
CA MET A 1 -39.85 12.46 -16.23
C MET A 1 -39.12 12.29 -14.88
N LYS A 2 -39.17 11.11 -14.25
CA LYS A 2 -38.47 10.80 -12.96
C LYS A 2 -37.16 10.00 -13.09
N ILE A 3 -36.97 9.30 -14.20
CA ILE A 3 -35.77 8.45 -14.40
C ILE A 3 -34.44 9.22 -14.56
N LYS A 4 -34.51 10.46 -15.13
CA LYS A 4 -33.29 11.28 -15.28
C LYS A 4 -32.76 11.89 -13.98
N GLN A 5 -33.56 11.95 -12.91
CA GLN A 5 -33.11 12.50 -11.62
C GLN A 5 -32.38 11.45 -10.75
N ILE A 6 -32.79 10.18 -10.81
CA ILE A 6 -32.19 9.10 -9.98
C ILE A 6 -30.76 8.74 -10.47
N THR A 7 -30.53 8.73 -11.79
CA THR A 7 -29.18 8.59 -12.37
C THR A 7 -28.25 9.74 -11.95
N TYR A 8 -28.80 10.92 -11.70
CA TYR A 8 -28.05 12.06 -11.18
C TYR A 8 -27.62 11.86 -9.71
N TRP A 9 -28.37 11.11 -8.89
CA TRP A 9 -28.12 10.99 -7.46
C TRP A 9 -27.19 9.84 -7.10
N ILE A 10 -27.22 8.72 -7.79
CA ILE A 10 -26.14 7.72 -7.69
C ILE A 10 -24.82 8.32 -8.23
N GLY A 11 -24.90 9.18 -9.24
CA GLY A 11 -23.81 10.02 -9.69
C GLY A 11 -23.36 11.09 -8.68
N MET A 12 -24.27 11.69 -7.88
CA MET A 12 -23.90 12.76 -6.93
C MET A 12 -23.29 12.25 -5.61
N ALA A 13 -23.65 11.09 -5.10
CA ALA A 13 -22.89 10.46 -4.03
C ALA A 13 -21.45 10.10 -4.48
N LEU A 14 -21.24 10.00 -5.79
CA LEU A 14 -19.93 9.83 -6.45
C LEU A 14 -19.25 11.16 -6.83
N PHE A 15 -20.00 12.30 -6.90
CA PHE A 15 -19.47 13.58 -7.39
C PHE A 15 -19.04 14.58 -6.32
N THR A 16 -19.13 14.28 -5.04
CA THR A 16 -18.56 15.16 -3.99
C THR A 16 -17.08 14.88 -3.69
N THR A 17 -16.44 13.95 -4.40
CA THR A 17 -14.98 13.82 -4.39
C THR A 17 -14.37 14.75 -5.44
N GLN A 18 -14.42 16.05 -5.24
CA GLN A 18 -13.42 16.93 -5.83
C GLN A 18 -12.10 16.72 -5.08
N GLY A 19 -11.50 15.56 -5.30
CA GLY A 19 -10.08 15.40 -5.09
C GLY A 19 -9.37 16.23 -6.16
N TYR A 20 -8.48 17.10 -5.75
CA TYR A 20 -7.49 17.82 -6.55
C TYR A 20 -7.99 18.37 -7.90
N ALA A 21 -8.20 19.66 -7.95
CA ALA A 21 -8.60 20.37 -9.15
C ALA A 21 -7.64 20.05 -10.31
N ALA A 22 -8.18 19.44 -11.35
CA ALA A 22 -7.48 19.30 -12.62
C ALA A 22 -7.38 20.70 -13.28
N SER A 23 -6.25 20.96 -13.94
CA SER A 23 -6.04 22.13 -14.78
C SER A 23 -7.21 22.33 -15.77
N PRO A 24 -7.69 23.57 -16.05
CA PRO A 24 -8.83 23.80 -16.89
C PRO A 24 -8.67 23.45 -18.38
N ASN A 25 -7.52 23.00 -18.82
CA ASN A 25 -7.25 22.56 -20.20
C ASN A 25 -7.09 21.04 -20.39
N THR A 26 -7.38 20.26 -19.39
CA THR A 26 -7.55 18.84 -19.60
C THR A 26 -8.92 18.59 -20.22
N GLU A 27 -8.97 17.93 -21.39
CA GLU A 27 -10.14 17.20 -21.86
C GLU A 27 -10.91 16.68 -20.64
N LYS A 28 -12.24 16.80 -20.64
CA LYS A 28 -13.09 16.17 -19.60
C LYS A 28 -12.72 14.70 -19.53
N ASN A 29 -11.63 14.38 -18.82
CA ASN A 29 -11.41 13.07 -18.26
C ASN A 29 -12.49 12.91 -17.18
N THR A 30 -13.69 12.60 -17.63
CA THR A 30 -14.59 11.81 -16.84
C THR A 30 -13.88 10.46 -16.73
N ASP A 31 -12.88 10.37 -15.85
CA ASP A 31 -12.46 9.10 -15.31
C ASP A 31 -13.71 8.56 -14.61
N VAL A 32 -14.46 7.74 -15.35
CA VAL A 32 -15.55 6.96 -14.77
C VAL A 32 -14.83 6.01 -13.82
N MET A 33 -14.76 6.40 -12.55
CA MET A 33 -14.38 5.46 -11.49
C MET A 33 -15.30 4.27 -11.69
N SER A 34 -14.71 3.12 -11.93
CA SER A 34 -15.48 1.89 -12.09
C SER A 34 -16.39 1.74 -10.87
N VAL A 35 -17.66 1.44 -11.10
CA VAL A 35 -18.73 1.44 -10.08
C VAL A 35 -18.40 0.56 -8.86
N TRP A 36 -17.47 -0.38 -8.97
CA TRP A 36 -17.02 -1.27 -7.90
C TRP A 36 -15.73 -0.83 -7.19
N SER A 37 -15.05 0.23 -7.65
CA SER A 37 -14.10 0.96 -6.82
C SER A 37 -14.89 1.94 -5.94
N THR A 38 -15.68 1.42 -5.01
CA THR A 38 -16.29 2.29 -4.00
C THR A 38 -15.15 2.99 -3.28
N PRO A 39 -15.09 4.32 -3.25
CA PRO A 39 -14.08 5.03 -2.47
C PRO A 39 -14.06 4.44 -1.06
N LEU A 40 -12.86 4.15 -0.54
CA LEU A 40 -12.69 3.62 0.81
C LEU A 40 -13.36 4.55 1.85
N ALA A 41 -13.40 5.82 1.53
CA ALA A 41 -14.17 6.86 2.20
C ALA A 41 -14.41 7.99 1.20
N ALA A 42 -15.48 8.74 1.37
CA ALA A 42 -15.78 9.93 0.57
C ALA A 42 -14.64 11.00 0.62
N ASP A 43 -13.69 10.85 1.55
CA ASP A 43 -12.60 11.77 1.81
C ASP A 43 -11.21 11.14 1.65
N ALA A 44 -11.11 10.00 0.97
CA ALA A 44 -9.82 9.36 0.70
C ALA A 44 -8.85 10.33 -0.02
N ASN A 45 -7.57 10.30 0.38
CA ASN A 45 -6.52 10.95 -0.40
C ASN A 45 -6.28 10.11 -1.65
N ILE A 46 -6.32 10.73 -2.81
CA ILE A 46 -6.20 10.05 -4.11
C ILE A 46 -5.03 10.63 -4.88
N ILE A 47 -4.19 9.77 -5.45
CA ILE A 47 -3.23 10.12 -6.49
C ILE A 47 -3.61 9.40 -7.78
N THR A 48 -3.83 10.15 -8.85
CA THR A 48 -4.27 9.63 -10.15
C THR A 48 -3.09 9.17 -11.01
N GLU A 49 -3.37 8.40 -12.10
CA GLU A 49 -2.37 7.98 -13.10
C GLU A 49 -1.55 9.18 -13.60
N ASN A 50 -2.20 10.28 -13.95
CA ASN A 50 -1.52 11.48 -14.46
C ASN A 50 -0.59 12.10 -13.40
N GLN A 51 -1.02 12.18 -12.15
CA GLN A 51 -0.18 12.69 -11.06
C GLN A 51 1.00 11.75 -10.77
N MET A 52 0.79 10.42 -10.78
CA MET A 52 1.88 9.46 -10.61
C MET A 52 2.94 9.62 -11.72
N LYS A 53 2.52 9.81 -12.97
CA LYS A 53 3.42 10.08 -14.10
C LYS A 53 4.14 11.41 -13.95
N GLN A 54 3.40 12.50 -13.69
CA GLN A 54 3.96 13.86 -13.50
C GLN A 54 5.02 13.88 -12.39
N LEU A 55 4.77 13.20 -11.27
CA LEU A 55 5.67 13.16 -10.12
C LEU A 55 6.72 12.03 -10.23
N ASN A 56 6.79 11.34 -11.38
CA ASN A 56 7.73 10.23 -11.64
C ASN A 56 7.67 9.12 -10.58
N LYS A 57 6.47 8.72 -10.16
CA LYS A 57 6.24 7.65 -9.17
C LYS A 57 5.94 6.35 -9.90
N THR A 58 6.91 5.44 -9.94
CA THR A 58 6.86 4.22 -10.75
C THR A 58 6.38 3.00 -10.00
N ASN A 59 6.30 3.06 -8.67
CA ASN A 59 5.72 2.00 -7.84
C ASN A 59 4.80 2.57 -6.75
N VAL A 60 3.98 1.70 -6.17
CA VAL A 60 2.94 2.06 -5.20
C VAL A 60 3.51 2.71 -3.94
N ALA A 61 4.65 2.24 -3.42
CA ALA A 61 5.25 2.85 -2.23
C ALA A 61 5.66 4.31 -2.49
N GLN A 62 6.24 4.59 -3.66
CA GLN A 62 6.59 5.96 -4.07
C GLN A 62 5.36 6.84 -4.28
N ALA A 63 4.27 6.30 -4.84
CA ALA A 63 3.03 7.04 -5.00
C ALA A 63 2.43 7.42 -3.64
N LEU A 64 2.32 6.45 -2.73
CA LEU A 64 1.82 6.66 -1.37
C LEU A 64 2.67 7.65 -0.58
N SER A 65 4.00 7.64 -0.76
CA SER A 65 4.91 8.57 -0.04
C SER A 65 4.70 10.05 -0.38
N THR A 66 3.96 10.37 -1.43
CA THR A 66 3.60 11.76 -1.76
C THR A 66 2.43 12.28 -0.94
N MET A 67 1.65 11.37 -0.33
CA MET A 67 0.44 11.70 0.41
C MET A 67 0.76 12.14 1.84
N PRO A 68 -0.07 13.04 2.43
CA PRO A 68 0.00 13.36 3.85
C PRO A 68 -0.22 12.13 4.74
N GLY A 69 0.48 12.08 5.88
CA GLY A 69 0.36 11.01 6.88
C GLY A 69 1.09 9.70 6.52
N VAL A 70 1.80 9.63 5.36
CA VAL A 70 2.45 8.40 4.90
C VAL A 70 3.97 8.52 4.90
N SER A 71 4.67 7.60 5.51
CA SER A 71 6.13 7.47 5.44
C SER A 71 6.55 6.08 4.94
N ILE A 72 7.66 6.04 4.18
CA ILE A 72 8.23 4.77 3.72
C ILE A 72 8.95 4.09 4.89
N GLN A 73 8.69 2.81 5.04
CA GLN A 73 9.39 1.88 5.92
C GLN A 73 10.06 0.79 5.05
N LYS A 74 11.31 0.47 5.33
CA LYS A 74 12.05 -0.51 4.55
C LYS A 74 12.73 -1.54 5.43
N SER A 75 12.42 -2.80 5.18
CA SER A 75 13.03 -3.91 5.91
C SER A 75 14.43 -4.21 5.35
N GLY A 76 15.49 -3.92 6.11
CA GLY A 76 16.88 -3.95 5.65
C GLY A 76 17.29 -5.23 4.91
N ASN A 77 17.44 -6.36 5.60
CA ASN A 77 17.87 -7.64 4.99
C ASN A 77 16.88 -8.18 3.95
N ARG A 78 15.58 -7.88 4.10
CA ARG A 78 14.56 -8.34 3.17
C ARG A 78 14.44 -7.42 1.95
N ASN A 79 14.94 -6.19 2.06
CA ASN A 79 14.78 -5.15 1.03
C ASN A 79 13.31 -4.99 0.59
N GLU A 80 12.37 -5.16 1.52
CA GLU A 80 10.94 -4.98 1.31
C GLU A 80 10.55 -3.56 1.66
N THR A 81 9.80 -2.93 0.79
CA THR A 81 9.30 -1.57 0.97
C THR A 81 7.84 -1.62 1.39
N GLN A 82 7.55 -1.05 2.54
CA GLN A 82 6.24 -0.92 3.13
C GLN A 82 5.96 0.56 3.42
N VAL A 83 4.78 0.86 3.92
CA VAL A 83 4.41 2.20 4.37
C VAL A 83 3.93 2.16 5.82
N ASN A 84 4.16 3.25 6.51
CA ASN A 84 3.54 3.57 7.78
C ASN A 84 2.55 4.71 7.54
N VAL A 85 1.34 4.57 8.06
CA VAL A 85 0.27 5.55 7.94
C VAL A 85 -0.11 6.04 9.33
N ARG A 86 0.23 7.28 9.69
CA ARG A 86 -0.11 7.88 10.99
C ARG A 86 0.27 7.03 12.22
N GLY A 87 1.40 6.33 12.15
CA GLY A 87 1.89 5.42 13.19
C GLY A 87 1.54 3.94 12.98
N PHE A 88 0.58 3.63 12.12
CA PHE A 88 0.17 2.27 11.81
C PHE A 88 1.04 1.65 10.72
N ASP A 89 1.49 0.43 10.90
CA ASP A 89 2.25 -0.33 9.90
C ASP A 89 1.33 -1.04 8.87
N SER A 90 1.92 -1.64 7.85
CA SER A 90 1.20 -2.30 6.77
C SER A 90 0.32 -3.50 7.21
N ARG A 91 0.47 -4.03 8.44
CA ARG A 91 -0.42 -5.07 9.00
C ARG A 91 -1.70 -4.48 9.55
N GLN A 92 -1.67 -3.20 9.89
CA GLN A 92 -2.76 -2.43 10.51
C GLN A 92 -3.52 -1.57 9.49
N VAL A 93 -2.95 -1.43 8.27
CA VAL A 93 -3.52 -0.71 7.13
C VAL A 93 -3.63 -1.67 5.95
N PRO A 94 -4.74 -2.37 5.78
CA PRO A 94 -4.90 -3.34 4.71
C PRO A 94 -4.85 -2.68 3.33
N ILE A 95 -4.33 -3.44 2.38
CA ILE A 95 -4.20 -3.05 0.98
C ILE A 95 -5.21 -3.84 0.16
N PHE A 96 -5.95 -3.14 -0.67
CA PHE A 96 -6.89 -3.69 -1.62
C PHE A 96 -6.41 -3.43 -3.04
N PHE A 97 -6.68 -4.38 -3.93
CA PHE A 97 -6.46 -4.26 -5.37
C PHE A 97 -7.82 -4.45 -6.06
N ASP A 98 -8.36 -3.39 -6.65
CA ASP A 98 -9.75 -3.34 -7.13
C ASP A 98 -10.77 -3.80 -6.05
N GLY A 99 -10.53 -3.43 -4.78
CA GLY A 99 -11.37 -3.81 -3.64
C GLY A 99 -11.12 -5.22 -3.10
N ILE A 100 -10.20 -6.01 -3.67
CA ILE A 100 -9.82 -7.35 -3.19
C ILE A 100 -8.67 -7.23 -2.19
N PRO A 101 -8.79 -7.75 -0.94
CA PRO A 101 -7.71 -7.71 0.03
C PRO A 101 -6.45 -8.40 -0.49
N THR A 102 -5.31 -7.72 -0.46
CA THR A 102 -4.07 -8.21 -1.06
C THR A 102 -2.91 -8.14 -0.07
N TYR A 103 -2.41 -9.29 0.36
CA TYR A 103 -1.27 -9.44 1.26
C TYR A 103 -0.70 -10.87 1.22
N VAL A 104 0.46 -11.08 1.85
CA VAL A 104 1.01 -12.42 2.09
C VAL A 104 0.31 -13.03 3.32
N PRO A 105 -0.38 -14.18 3.24
CA PRO A 105 -1.16 -14.75 4.34
C PRO A 105 -0.40 -14.90 5.65
N TYR A 106 0.88 -15.26 5.60
CA TYR A 106 1.71 -15.44 6.79
C TYR A 106 2.12 -14.12 7.44
N ASP A 107 2.68 -13.21 6.65
CA ASP A 107 3.27 -11.95 7.15
C ASP A 107 2.22 -10.87 7.40
N GLY A 108 1.07 -10.91 6.70
CA GLY A 108 0.04 -9.86 6.73
C GLY A 108 0.47 -8.57 6.00
N THR A 109 1.57 -8.58 5.28
CA THR A 109 2.16 -7.43 4.59
C THR A 109 2.42 -7.73 3.12
N LEU A 110 2.78 -6.71 2.34
CA LEU A 110 3.12 -6.79 0.93
C LEU A 110 4.33 -5.89 0.64
N ASP A 111 5.21 -6.29 -0.28
CA ASP A 111 6.32 -5.44 -0.76
C ASP A 111 5.80 -4.46 -1.81
N LEU A 112 5.41 -3.27 -1.39
CA LEU A 112 4.82 -2.22 -2.24
C LEU A 112 5.80 -1.64 -3.26
N GLY A 113 7.11 -1.80 -3.04
CA GLY A 113 8.13 -1.40 -4.00
C GLY A 113 8.13 -2.22 -5.29
N ARG A 114 7.45 -3.39 -5.29
CA ARG A 114 7.33 -4.30 -6.44
C ARG A 114 6.01 -4.16 -7.22
N PHE A 115 5.10 -3.32 -6.77
CA PHE A 115 3.83 -3.05 -7.46
C PHE A 115 3.98 -1.78 -8.29
N MET A 116 4.07 -1.96 -9.62
CA MET A 116 4.20 -0.87 -10.58
C MET A 116 2.90 -0.07 -10.72
N THR A 117 3.02 1.23 -10.99
CA THR A 117 1.89 2.15 -11.16
C THR A 117 1.32 2.19 -12.57
N SER A 118 1.99 1.59 -13.55
CA SER A 118 1.63 1.67 -14.99
C SER A 118 0.24 1.13 -15.35
N GLU A 119 -0.36 0.30 -14.49
CA GLU A 119 -1.68 -0.30 -14.69
C GLU A 119 -2.76 0.35 -13.84
N LEU A 120 -2.37 1.26 -12.94
CA LEU A 120 -3.27 1.90 -12.00
C LEU A 120 -3.89 3.17 -12.56
N ALA A 121 -5.20 3.33 -12.38
CA ALA A 121 -5.89 4.59 -12.56
C ALA A 121 -5.69 5.51 -11.35
N SER A 122 -5.73 4.91 -10.15
CA SER A 122 -5.54 5.66 -8.90
C SER A 122 -4.94 4.78 -7.78
N VAL A 123 -4.35 5.45 -6.82
CA VAL A 123 -4.04 4.92 -5.48
C VAL A 123 -4.78 5.77 -4.47
N GLU A 124 -5.59 5.14 -3.65
CA GLU A 124 -6.45 5.77 -2.66
C GLU A 124 -6.00 5.40 -1.26
N LEU A 125 -5.98 6.37 -0.36
CA LEU A 125 -5.70 6.19 1.05
C LEU A 125 -6.81 6.83 1.89
N SER A 126 -7.51 6.03 2.68
CA SER A 126 -8.40 6.53 3.72
C SER A 126 -7.70 6.53 5.08
N THR A 127 -7.88 7.62 5.82
CA THR A 127 -7.39 7.81 7.19
C THR A 127 -8.47 8.49 8.03
N GLY A 128 -8.44 8.29 9.34
CA GLY A 128 -9.47 8.80 10.23
C GLY A 128 -10.77 8.01 10.09
N TYR A 129 -11.63 8.37 9.15
CA TYR A 129 -12.80 7.59 8.80
C TYR A 129 -12.48 6.61 7.67
N THR A 130 -12.85 5.34 7.83
CA THR A 130 -12.76 4.29 6.80
C THR A 130 -13.95 3.37 6.98
N SER A 131 -14.81 3.23 5.96
CA SER A 131 -16.05 2.46 6.07
C SER A 131 -15.83 1.02 6.55
N LEU A 132 -16.55 0.59 7.58
CA LEU A 132 -16.56 -0.79 8.10
C LEU A 132 -17.08 -1.81 7.07
N LEU A 133 -17.78 -1.34 6.05
CA LEU A 133 -18.27 -2.17 4.94
C LEU A 133 -17.13 -2.75 4.07
N GLN A 134 -15.88 -2.31 4.26
CA GLN A 134 -14.72 -2.86 3.54
C GLN A 134 -14.18 -4.17 4.16
N GLY A 135 -14.66 -4.55 5.35
CA GLY A 135 -14.27 -5.79 6.02
C GLY A 135 -13.35 -5.61 7.22
N PRO A 136 -12.71 -6.68 7.70
CA PRO A 136 -11.93 -6.68 8.94
C PRO A 136 -10.54 -6.04 8.79
N ASN A 137 -9.86 -5.84 9.94
CA ASN A 137 -8.48 -5.35 10.07
C ASN A 137 -8.22 -3.90 9.65
N LEU A 138 -9.23 -3.04 9.60
CA LEU A 138 -9.14 -1.64 9.19
C LEU A 138 -8.62 -0.69 10.30
N MET A 139 -7.71 -1.13 11.16
CA MET A 139 -7.34 -0.41 12.38
C MET A 139 -6.71 0.96 12.11
N GLY A 140 -5.85 1.07 11.10
CA GLY A 140 -5.13 2.30 10.75
C GLY A 140 -5.63 2.99 9.47
N GLY A 141 -6.77 2.57 8.93
CA GLY A 141 -7.26 3.02 7.64
C GLY A 141 -7.17 1.94 6.57
N ALA A 142 -7.19 2.31 5.30
CA ALA A 142 -7.08 1.38 4.18
C ALA A 142 -6.45 2.02 2.94
N ILE A 143 -5.81 1.21 2.11
CA ILE A 143 -5.24 1.60 0.82
C ILE A 143 -5.95 0.80 -0.28
N ASN A 144 -6.47 1.46 -1.32
CA ASN A 144 -7.01 0.79 -2.50
C ASN A 144 -6.22 1.16 -3.76
N LEU A 145 -5.85 0.16 -4.53
CA LEU A 145 -5.15 0.27 -5.80
C LEU A 145 -6.17 -0.02 -6.90
N THR A 146 -6.68 1.04 -7.53
CA THR A 146 -7.68 0.92 -8.60
C THR A 146 -6.97 0.80 -9.94
N THR A 147 -7.24 -0.26 -10.69
CA THR A 147 -6.67 -0.45 -12.02
C THR A 147 -7.49 0.26 -13.08
N ALA A 148 -6.83 0.74 -14.14
CA ALA A 148 -7.48 1.40 -15.26
C ALA A 148 -8.41 0.46 -16.02
N THR A 149 -9.46 1.03 -16.64
CA THR A 149 -10.38 0.36 -17.56
C THR A 149 -10.54 1.21 -18.82
N PRO A 150 -10.73 0.58 -20.00
CA PRO A 150 -10.88 1.35 -21.25
C PRO A 150 -12.20 2.13 -21.26
N GLN A 151 -12.15 3.34 -21.80
CA GLN A 151 -13.29 4.25 -21.91
C GLN A 151 -13.72 4.48 -23.37
N LYS A 152 -12.84 4.20 -24.34
CA LYS A 152 -13.08 4.37 -25.77
C LYS A 152 -13.27 3.02 -26.47
N PRO A 153 -13.81 3.00 -27.70
CA PRO A 153 -13.90 1.77 -28.50
C PRO A 153 -12.57 1.06 -28.71
N PHE A 154 -11.47 1.83 -28.72
CA PHE A 154 -10.12 1.31 -28.70
C PHE A 154 -9.18 2.32 -27.97
N GLU A 155 -8.35 1.80 -27.09
CA GLU A 155 -7.31 2.54 -26.38
C GLU A 155 -6.02 1.73 -26.35
N ALA A 156 -4.90 2.43 -26.50
CA ALA A 156 -3.57 1.89 -26.34
C ALA A 156 -2.70 2.86 -25.54
N ASN A 157 -1.98 2.33 -24.55
CA ASN A 157 -0.96 3.09 -23.82
C ASN A 157 0.29 2.22 -23.77
N ILE A 158 1.39 2.68 -24.37
CA ILE A 158 2.67 1.96 -24.44
C ILE A 158 3.75 2.89 -23.91
N SER A 159 4.54 2.43 -22.95
CA SER A 159 5.63 3.20 -22.34
C SER A 159 6.92 2.39 -22.32
N LEU A 160 7.99 3.00 -22.80
CA LEU A 160 9.34 2.42 -22.82
C LEU A 160 10.28 3.39 -22.13
N ASN A 161 10.85 2.98 -21.00
CA ASN A 161 11.78 3.81 -20.22
C ASN A 161 13.09 3.07 -20.00
N GLN A 162 14.21 3.72 -20.28
CA GLN A 162 15.56 3.21 -20.07
C GLN A 162 16.27 4.01 -18.99
N GLY A 163 16.80 3.30 -17.98
CA GLY A 163 17.53 3.86 -16.85
C GLY A 163 19.04 3.73 -16.99
N PHE A 164 19.77 4.73 -16.48
CA PHE A 164 21.22 4.80 -16.49
C PHE A 164 21.73 5.21 -15.11
N ALA A 165 22.76 4.53 -14.62
CA ALA A 165 23.48 4.89 -13.41
C ALA A 165 24.96 4.61 -13.55
N ARG A 166 25.80 5.47 -12.96
CA ARG A 166 27.26 5.29 -12.99
C ARG A 166 27.85 5.04 -14.39
N GLY A 167 27.34 5.77 -15.39
CA GLY A 167 27.80 5.70 -16.77
C GLY A 167 27.43 4.44 -17.54
N ALA A 168 26.50 3.65 -17.04
CA ALA A 168 26.01 2.44 -17.70
C ALA A 168 24.48 2.37 -17.66
N ASP A 169 23.89 1.65 -18.61
CA ASP A 169 22.50 1.25 -18.57
C ASP A 169 22.30 0.28 -17.39
N ASN A 170 21.40 0.62 -16.47
CA ASN A 170 21.19 -0.18 -15.26
C ASN A 170 19.78 -0.73 -15.12
N ALA A 171 18.80 -0.13 -15.77
CA ALA A 171 17.41 -0.56 -15.61
C ALA A 171 16.57 -0.26 -16.87
N HIS A 172 15.44 -0.95 -17.00
CA HIS A 172 14.36 -0.56 -17.90
C HIS A 172 12.99 -0.78 -17.23
N ASN A 173 12.01 0.05 -17.63
CA ASN A 173 10.62 -0.08 -17.27
C ASN A 173 9.77 0.00 -18.53
N ILE A 174 9.11 -1.09 -18.88
CA ILE A 174 8.32 -1.24 -20.11
C ILE A 174 6.90 -1.59 -19.69
N SER A 175 5.91 -0.93 -20.27
CA SER A 175 4.51 -1.28 -20.07
C SER A 175 3.68 -1.09 -21.33
N ALA A 176 2.64 -1.91 -21.47
CA ALA A 176 1.64 -1.78 -22.51
C ALA A 176 0.27 -2.09 -21.92
N ARG A 177 -0.73 -1.27 -22.24
CA ARG A 177 -2.13 -1.45 -21.92
C ARG A 177 -2.95 -1.23 -23.18
N LEU A 178 -3.71 -2.24 -23.60
CA LEU A 178 -4.56 -2.25 -24.75
C LEU A 178 -5.96 -2.65 -24.35
N GLY A 179 -6.97 -1.96 -24.84
CA GLY A 179 -8.35 -2.28 -24.49
C GLY A 179 -9.36 -1.60 -25.40
N GLY A 180 -10.61 -1.96 -25.21
CA GLY A 180 -11.72 -1.30 -25.88
C GLY A 180 -13.02 -1.55 -25.14
N ARG A 181 -13.92 -0.58 -25.23
CA ARG A 181 -15.25 -0.59 -24.61
C ARG A 181 -16.33 -0.28 -25.63
N ASN A 182 -17.46 -0.96 -25.49
CA ASN A 182 -18.71 -0.65 -26.18
C ASN A 182 -19.88 -0.70 -25.18
N ASP A 183 -21.10 -0.55 -25.66
CA ASP A 183 -22.30 -0.55 -24.82
C ASP A 183 -22.55 -1.86 -24.06
N LEU A 184 -21.99 -2.99 -24.51
CA LEU A 184 -22.14 -4.30 -23.88
C LEU A 184 -21.06 -4.62 -22.86
N GLY A 185 -19.94 -3.88 -22.85
CA GLY A 185 -18.83 -4.13 -21.94
C GLY A 185 -17.47 -3.77 -22.51
N PHE A 186 -16.43 -4.36 -21.92
CA PHE A 186 -15.06 -4.04 -22.31
C PHE A 186 -14.12 -5.24 -22.17
N ILE A 187 -13.00 -5.16 -22.87
CA ILE A 187 -11.85 -6.04 -22.69
C ILE A 187 -10.58 -5.22 -22.58
N GLN A 188 -9.69 -5.61 -21.68
CA GLN A 188 -8.37 -5.00 -21.52
C GLN A 188 -7.31 -6.08 -21.31
N VAL A 189 -6.18 -5.90 -21.95
CA VAL A 189 -4.96 -6.67 -21.70
C VAL A 189 -3.85 -5.69 -21.38
N SER A 190 -3.12 -5.91 -20.30
CA SER A 190 -1.96 -5.13 -19.94
C SER A 190 -0.78 -6.02 -19.54
N GLY A 191 0.42 -5.49 -19.73
CA GLY A 191 1.65 -6.13 -19.29
C GLY A 191 2.70 -5.10 -18.98
N SER A 192 3.55 -5.42 -17.99
CA SER A 192 4.68 -4.56 -17.61
C SER A 192 5.88 -5.38 -17.18
N GLN A 193 7.05 -4.80 -17.34
CA GLN A 193 8.30 -5.31 -16.81
C GLN A 193 9.15 -4.16 -16.27
N TYR A 194 9.55 -4.27 -15.00
CA TYR A 194 10.61 -3.49 -14.41
C TYR A 194 11.82 -4.40 -14.17
N LYS A 195 12.95 -4.08 -14.78
CA LYS A 195 14.21 -4.81 -14.58
C LYS A 195 15.31 -3.86 -14.22
N GLN A 196 15.99 -4.11 -13.10
CA GLN A 196 17.19 -3.40 -12.69
C GLN A 196 18.33 -4.39 -12.51
N ARG A 197 19.45 -4.15 -13.19
CA ARG A 197 20.62 -5.02 -13.11
C ARG A 197 21.49 -4.75 -11.88
N PHE A 198 21.55 -3.48 -11.47
CA PHE A 198 22.25 -3.05 -10.26
C PHE A 198 21.73 -1.67 -9.83
N MET A 199 21.83 -1.37 -8.55
CA MET A 199 21.65 -0.03 -8.00
C MET A 199 22.98 0.74 -8.09
N GLY A 200 22.95 2.00 -8.54
CA GLY A 200 24.10 2.91 -8.47
C GLY A 200 24.30 3.40 -7.03
N ILE A 201 25.50 3.29 -6.45
CA ILE A 201 25.76 3.86 -5.12
C ILE A 201 26.01 5.37 -5.21
N PRO A 202 25.67 6.18 -4.20
CA PRO A 202 26.05 7.60 -4.14
C PRO A 202 27.56 7.80 -4.18
N GLY A 203 28.03 8.92 -4.76
CA GLY A 203 29.46 9.23 -4.91
C GLY A 203 30.22 9.28 -3.59
N SER A 204 29.57 9.75 -2.53
CA SER A 204 30.12 9.77 -1.17
C SER A 204 30.45 8.39 -0.61
N GLU A 205 29.86 7.31 -1.16
CA GLU A 205 30.06 5.94 -0.73
C GLU A 205 31.11 5.17 -1.56
N ASN A 206 31.73 5.78 -2.56
CA ASN A 206 32.71 5.13 -3.44
C ASN A 206 33.93 4.54 -2.68
N ASN A 207 34.30 5.12 -1.55
CA ASN A 207 35.39 4.67 -0.70
C ASN A 207 34.95 3.65 0.36
N ASN A 208 33.67 3.30 0.44
CA ASN A 208 33.15 2.30 1.37
C ASN A 208 33.17 0.92 0.69
N PRO A 209 34.13 0.01 1.02
CA PRO A 209 34.23 -1.29 0.35
C PRO A 209 33.04 -2.20 0.61
N LEU A 210 32.22 -1.93 1.63
CA LEU A 210 31.01 -2.66 1.93
C LEU A 210 29.82 -2.16 1.09
N ALA A 211 29.89 -0.94 0.55
CA ALA A 211 28.85 -0.39 -0.31
C ALA A 211 28.88 -1.01 -1.72
N GLY A 212 30.06 -1.32 -2.24
CA GLY A 212 30.21 -1.96 -3.55
C GLY A 212 31.50 -1.58 -4.26
N ASN A 213 31.64 -2.01 -5.51
CA ASN A 213 32.77 -1.74 -6.37
C ASN A 213 32.31 -0.99 -7.63
N ASN A 214 33.16 -0.09 -8.15
CA ASN A 214 32.91 0.66 -9.38
C ASN A 214 31.54 1.40 -9.38
N GLY A 215 31.14 1.90 -8.23
CA GLY A 215 29.87 2.64 -8.11
C GLY A 215 28.62 1.76 -8.14
N ARG A 216 28.73 0.43 -8.07
CA ARG A 216 27.62 -0.51 -8.18
C ARG A 216 27.41 -1.26 -6.87
N ARG A 217 26.16 -1.31 -6.43
CA ARG A 217 25.72 -2.04 -5.25
C ARG A 217 25.71 -3.55 -5.54
N PRO A 218 26.40 -4.39 -4.76
CA PRO A 218 26.36 -5.85 -4.95
C PRO A 218 24.98 -6.40 -4.59
N ASN A 219 24.59 -7.50 -5.26
CA ASN A 219 23.36 -8.23 -4.98
C ASN A 219 22.11 -7.32 -4.94
N SER A 220 21.96 -6.43 -5.93
CA SER A 220 20.90 -5.40 -6.01
C SER A 220 20.03 -5.52 -7.25
N ALA A 221 20.12 -6.62 -8.00
CA ALA A 221 19.30 -6.86 -9.17
C ALA A 221 17.83 -7.17 -8.79
N THR A 222 16.90 -6.76 -9.65
CA THR A 222 15.49 -7.15 -9.58
C THR A 222 14.90 -7.28 -10.99
N ASP A 223 13.94 -8.19 -11.17
CA ASP A 223 13.17 -8.35 -12.41
C ASP A 223 11.72 -8.69 -12.01
N ASP A 224 10.80 -7.72 -12.18
CA ASP A 224 9.39 -7.86 -11.89
C ASP A 224 8.58 -7.77 -13.18
N LYS A 225 7.77 -8.79 -13.46
CA LYS A 225 6.89 -8.87 -14.63
C LYS A 225 5.46 -9.01 -14.16
N ARG A 226 4.55 -8.32 -14.84
CA ARG A 226 3.13 -8.43 -14.58
C ARG A 226 2.35 -8.54 -15.88
N MET A 227 1.28 -9.32 -15.84
CA MET A 227 0.27 -9.43 -16.88
C MET A 227 -1.09 -9.37 -16.22
N MET A 228 -2.04 -8.65 -16.85
CA MET A 228 -3.43 -8.59 -16.41
C MET A 228 -4.36 -8.65 -17.62
N VAL A 229 -5.45 -9.36 -17.45
CA VAL A 229 -6.56 -9.41 -18.39
C VAL A 229 -7.85 -9.11 -17.64
N LYS A 230 -8.62 -8.16 -18.15
CA LYS A 230 -9.94 -7.80 -17.63
C LYS A 230 -10.99 -7.99 -18.71
N VAL A 231 -12.13 -8.56 -18.33
CA VAL A 231 -13.32 -8.66 -19.16
C VAL A 231 -14.50 -8.15 -18.35
N GLY A 232 -15.12 -7.09 -18.82
CA GLY A 232 -16.31 -6.48 -18.21
C GLY A 232 -17.53 -6.66 -19.08
N TRP A 233 -18.67 -6.96 -18.47
CA TRP A 233 -19.98 -7.04 -19.08
C TRP A 233 -20.93 -6.04 -18.42
N THR A 234 -21.56 -5.18 -19.24
CA THR A 234 -22.43 -4.10 -18.80
C THR A 234 -23.80 -4.23 -19.46
N PRO A 235 -24.65 -5.21 -19.00
CA PRO A 235 -25.95 -5.50 -19.66
C PRO A 235 -26.97 -4.37 -19.50
N ARG A 236 -26.83 -3.53 -18.49
CA ARG A 236 -27.63 -2.33 -18.21
C ARG A 236 -26.70 -1.21 -17.74
N GLU A 237 -27.13 0.05 -17.85
CA GLU A 237 -26.33 1.23 -17.51
C GLU A 237 -25.76 1.20 -16.06
N ALA A 238 -26.53 0.63 -15.12
CA ALA A 238 -26.16 0.54 -13.70
C ALA A 238 -25.60 -0.82 -13.29
N ASP A 239 -25.45 -1.76 -14.21
CA ASP A 239 -24.92 -3.11 -13.93
C ASP A 239 -23.56 -3.27 -14.58
N GLU A 240 -22.59 -3.72 -13.80
CA GLU A 240 -21.26 -4.06 -14.32
C GLU A 240 -20.75 -5.34 -13.65
N TYR A 241 -20.27 -6.28 -14.44
CA TYR A 241 -19.70 -7.55 -14.00
C TYR A 241 -18.32 -7.72 -14.62
N VAL A 242 -17.28 -7.82 -13.79
CA VAL A 242 -15.89 -7.83 -14.25
C VAL A 242 -15.18 -9.05 -13.71
N VAL A 243 -14.55 -9.81 -14.60
CA VAL A 243 -13.59 -10.86 -14.26
C VAL A 243 -12.19 -10.35 -14.59
N THR A 244 -11.31 -10.44 -13.63
CA THR A 244 -9.91 -10.06 -13.79
C THR A 244 -9.01 -11.24 -13.47
N TYR A 245 -8.04 -11.49 -14.35
CA TYR A 245 -6.90 -12.37 -14.11
C TYR A 245 -5.63 -11.52 -14.05
N LEU A 246 -4.86 -11.69 -12.98
CA LEU A 246 -3.59 -11.00 -12.77
C LEU A 246 -2.52 -12.04 -12.43
N LYS A 247 -1.37 -11.93 -13.09
CA LYS A 247 -0.18 -12.71 -12.76
C LYS A 247 1.03 -11.79 -12.65
N GLN A 248 1.73 -11.88 -11.53
CA GLN A 248 3.00 -11.22 -11.30
C GLN A 248 4.05 -12.27 -10.98
N GLU A 249 5.18 -12.20 -11.68
CA GLU A 249 6.38 -13.00 -11.42
C GLU A 249 7.52 -12.04 -11.09
N GLY A 250 8.32 -12.39 -10.08
CA GLY A 250 9.41 -11.51 -9.70
C GLY A 250 10.58 -12.23 -9.09
N ASP A 251 11.78 -11.80 -9.47
CA ASP A 251 13.00 -12.12 -8.74
C ASP A 251 13.62 -10.85 -8.14
N LYS A 252 14.24 -10.97 -7.00
CA LYS A 252 14.84 -9.85 -6.30
C LYS A 252 16.02 -10.32 -5.45
N ASN A 253 17.10 -9.56 -5.55
CA ASN A 253 18.23 -9.68 -4.66
C ASN A 253 18.20 -8.58 -3.59
N SER A 254 18.72 -8.88 -2.40
CA SER A 254 18.83 -7.88 -1.33
C SER A 254 20.27 -7.45 -1.13
N PRO A 255 20.58 -6.15 -1.32
CA PRO A 255 21.91 -5.61 -1.06
C PRO A 255 22.30 -5.84 0.42
N PRO A 256 23.53 -6.29 0.69
CA PRO A 256 23.99 -6.50 2.07
C PRO A 256 24.21 -5.16 2.80
N SER A 257 24.16 -5.15 4.13
CA SER A 257 24.43 -3.97 4.95
C SER A 257 25.83 -3.38 4.69
N VAL A 258 25.95 -2.06 4.61
CA VAL A 258 27.24 -1.34 4.45
C VAL A 258 27.97 -1.10 5.78
N THR A 259 27.35 -1.42 6.90
CA THR A 259 27.93 -1.27 8.26
C THR A 259 28.31 -2.61 8.88
N ASN A 260 27.75 -3.72 8.38
CA ASN A 260 28.00 -5.05 8.93
C ASN A 260 29.06 -5.80 8.12
N LYS A 261 30.21 -6.10 8.73
CA LYS A 261 31.30 -6.87 8.11
C LYS A 261 30.90 -8.31 7.76
N LYS A 262 29.92 -8.90 8.45
CA LYS A 262 29.36 -10.22 8.15
C LYS A 262 28.16 -10.04 7.19
N GLN A 263 28.44 -9.64 5.97
CA GLN A 263 27.43 -9.38 4.95
C GLN A 263 26.74 -10.68 4.54
N GLN A 264 25.48 -10.85 4.92
CA GLN A 264 24.63 -11.93 4.42
C GLN A 264 24.07 -11.57 3.06
N ILE A 265 23.99 -12.56 2.19
CA ILE A 265 23.36 -12.44 0.87
C ILE A 265 22.00 -13.12 0.91
N TRP A 266 20.97 -12.39 0.57
CA TRP A 266 19.61 -12.89 0.41
C TRP A 266 19.16 -12.68 -1.03
N GLN A 267 18.50 -13.70 -1.59
CA GLN A 267 17.96 -13.66 -2.95
C GLN A 267 16.60 -14.32 -2.95
N TRP A 268 15.67 -13.70 -3.64
CA TRP A 268 14.34 -14.24 -3.91
C TRP A 268 14.24 -14.61 -5.39
N PRO A 269 14.55 -15.85 -5.80
CA PRO A 269 14.36 -16.30 -7.19
C PRO A 269 12.89 -16.48 -7.58
N ALA A 270 11.97 -16.37 -6.65
CA ALA A 270 10.54 -16.30 -6.88
C ALA A 270 9.86 -15.44 -5.81
N TYR A 271 9.03 -14.53 -6.25
CA TYR A 271 8.10 -13.73 -5.47
C TYR A 271 6.86 -13.51 -6.36
N ASP A 272 6.08 -14.59 -6.50
CA ASP A 272 5.06 -14.67 -7.52
C ASP A 272 3.67 -14.56 -6.89
N LYS A 273 2.81 -13.74 -7.49
CA LYS A 273 1.40 -13.60 -7.13
C LYS A 273 0.54 -13.89 -8.35
N GLU A 274 -0.50 -14.67 -8.15
CA GLU A 274 -1.50 -14.92 -9.16
C GLU A 274 -2.89 -14.76 -8.53
N SER A 275 -3.76 -14.03 -9.21
CA SER A 275 -5.11 -13.71 -8.73
C SER A 275 -6.12 -13.88 -9.85
N ILE A 276 -7.24 -14.50 -9.52
CA ILE A 276 -8.46 -14.44 -10.33
C ILE A 276 -9.57 -13.92 -9.45
N TYR A 277 -10.27 -12.87 -9.89
CA TYR A 277 -11.36 -12.30 -9.12
C TYR A 277 -12.49 -11.80 -9.99
N PHE A 278 -13.67 -11.81 -9.39
CA PHE A 278 -14.91 -11.28 -9.93
C PHE A 278 -15.38 -10.12 -9.07
N ASN A 279 -15.74 -9.01 -9.71
CA ASN A 279 -16.44 -7.89 -9.13
C ASN A 279 -17.76 -7.69 -9.88
N GLY A 280 -18.87 -7.63 -9.16
CA GLY A 280 -20.18 -7.39 -9.73
C GLY A 280 -20.95 -6.32 -9.00
N THR A 281 -21.61 -5.43 -9.75
CA THR A 281 -22.59 -4.49 -9.26
C THR A 281 -23.88 -4.69 -10.00
N THR A 282 -24.99 -4.77 -9.27
CA THR A 282 -26.34 -4.97 -9.81
C THR A 282 -27.29 -3.98 -9.18
N GLN A 283 -27.94 -3.15 -9.98
CA GLN A 283 -29.10 -2.37 -9.53
C GLN A 283 -30.33 -3.27 -9.54
N VAL A 284 -30.75 -3.74 -8.35
CA VAL A 284 -31.86 -4.68 -8.18
C VAL A 284 -33.20 -3.96 -8.37
N THR A 285 -33.35 -2.78 -7.74
CA THR A 285 -34.46 -1.84 -7.89
C THR A 285 -33.90 -0.42 -7.89
N ASP A 286 -34.73 0.58 -8.09
CA ASP A 286 -34.31 1.99 -8.01
C ASP A 286 -33.67 2.34 -6.65
N ASP A 287 -34.05 1.65 -5.57
CA ASP A 287 -33.61 1.91 -4.20
C ASP A 287 -32.64 0.85 -3.66
N ILE A 288 -32.33 -0.21 -4.40
CA ILE A 288 -31.52 -1.33 -3.91
C ILE A 288 -30.40 -1.64 -4.90
N ALA A 289 -29.14 -1.51 -4.44
CA ALA A 289 -27.95 -1.94 -5.15
C ALA A 289 -27.26 -3.10 -4.42
N LEU A 290 -26.77 -4.07 -5.20
CA LEU A 290 -26.01 -5.21 -4.72
C LEU A 290 -24.62 -5.18 -5.31
N GLN A 291 -23.61 -5.29 -4.46
CA GLN A 291 -22.21 -5.52 -4.86
C GLN A 291 -21.76 -6.90 -4.39
N SER A 292 -21.03 -7.60 -5.24
CA SER A 292 -20.51 -8.94 -4.95
C SER A 292 -19.06 -9.09 -5.43
N ARG A 293 -18.22 -9.76 -4.63
CA ARG A 293 -16.84 -10.06 -4.97
C ARG A 293 -16.55 -11.53 -4.66
N LEU A 294 -15.82 -12.16 -5.56
CA LEU A 294 -15.29 -13.52 -5.36
C LEU A 294 -13.84 -13.51 -5.80
N TYR A 295 -12.95 -14.14 -5.04
CA TYR A 295 -11.54 -14.15 -5.40
C TYR A 295 -10.81 -15.41 -4.95
N HIS A 296 -9.79 -15.74 -5.72
CA HIS A 296 -8.77 -16.73 -5.41
C HIS A 296 -7.40 -16.15 -5.70
N ASP A 297 -6.56 -16.08 -4.68
CA ASP A 297 -5.20 -15.58 -4.73
C ASP A 297 -4.22 -16.70 -4.42
N THR A 298 -3.10 -16.76 -5.14
CA THR A 298 -1.94 -17.57 -4.76
C THR A 298 -0.70 -16.69 -4.56
N PHE A 299 0.15 -17.10 -3.65
CA PHE A 299 1.43 -16.44 -3.42
C PHE A 299 2.54 -17.49 -3.25
N LYS A 300 3.57 -17.41 -4.09
CA LYS A 300 4.75 -18.27 -4.03
C LYS A 300 5.99 -17.45 -3.81
N ASN A 301 6.73 -17.79 -2.77
CA ASN A 301 7.96 -17.11 -2.40
C ASN A 301 9.05 -18.15 -2.16
N THR A 302 10.22 -17.92 -2.73
CA THR A 302 11.41 -18.74 -2.47
C THR A 302 12.54 -17.82 -2.05
N LEU A 303 13.13 -18.10 -0.88
CA LEU A 303 14.27 -17.36 -0.33
C LEU A 303 15.49 -18.25 -0.29
N HIS A 304 16.57 -17.76 -0.87
CA HIS A 304 17.92 -18.33 -0.78
C HIS A 304 18.80 -17.42 0.09
N GLN A 305 19.39 -17.99 1.12
CA GLN A 305 20.31 -17.27 2.00
C GLN A 305 21.72 -17.86 1.92
N TYR A 306 22.71 -16.97 1.84
CA TYR A 306 24.14 -17.32 1.85
C TYR A 306 24.80 -16.62 3.02
N LYS A 307 25.81 -17.26 3.66
CA LYS A 307 26.50 -16.70 4.83
C LYS A 307 27.25 -15.42 4.52
N SER A 308 27.83 -15.34 3.33
CA SER A 308 28.57 -14.15 2.86
C SER A 308 28.73 -14.19 1.34
N VAL A 309 29.21 -13.09 0.75
CA VAL A 309 29.59 -13.02 -0.68
C VAL A 309 30.65 -14.11 -1.01
N LYS A 310 31.60 -14.36 -0.12
CA LYS A 310 32.63 -15.41 -0.31
C LYS A 310 32.08 -16.84 -0.27
N ASP A 311 30.94 -17.03 0.41
CA ASP A 311 30.30 -18.34 0.55
C ASP A 311 29.26 -18.61 -0.53
N TYR A 312 29.06 -17.66 -1.45
CA TYR A 312 28.14 -17.84 -2.57
C TYR A 312 28.49 -19.08 -3.40
N GLU A 313 29.77 -19.29 -3.67
CA GLU A 313 30.29 -20.48 -4.40
C GLU A 313 30.18 -21.78 -3.62
N LYS A 314 30.07 -21.70 -2.28
CA LYS A 314 29.93 -22.88 -1.40
C LYS A 314 28.52 -23.41 -1.27
N GLY A 315 27.55 -22.72 -1.91
CA GLY A 315 26.15 -23.09 -1.92
C GLY A 315 25.30 -22.46 -0.82
N LEU A 316 24.01 -22.83 -0.79
CA LEU A 316 23.00 -22.26 0.09
C LEU A 316 23.30 -22.58 1.56
N TYR A 317 23.20 -21.55 2.41
CA TYR A 317 23.24 -21.70 3.87
C TYR A 317 21.85 -22.05 4.42
N ASN A 318 20.78 -21.38 3.89
CA ASN A 318 19.42 -21.60 4.30
C ASN A 318 18.47 -21.42 3.11
N TYR A 319 17.33 -22.06 3.20
CA TYR A 319 16.30 -22.08 2.17
C TYR A 319 14.93 -21.91 2.84
N SER A 320 14.08 -21.13 2.26
CA SER A 320 12.67 -21.03 2.65
C SER A 320 11.79 -20.95 1.40
N ARG A 321 10.68 -21.69 1.40
CA ARG A 321 9.67 -21.62 0.34
C ARG A 321 8.30 -21.51 0.96
N TYR A 322 7.54 -20.52 0.48
CA TYR A 322 6.10 -20.37 0.72
C TYR A 322 5.32 -20.81 -0.51
N ASP A 323 4.15 -21.37 -0.27
CA ASP A 323 3.18 -21.77 -1.31
C ASP A 323 1.77 -21.55 -0.74
N ASP A 324 1.38 -20.29 -0.70
CA ASP A 324 0.21 -19.79 0.01
C ASP A 324 -0.97 -19.58 -0.95
N TYR A 325 -2.17 -19.59 -0.39
CA TYR A 325 -3.37 -19.18 -1.12
C TYR A 325 -4.40 -18.55 -0.19
N SER A 326 -5.27 -17.72 -0.78
CA SER A 326 -6.45 -17.15 -0.12
C SER A 326 -7.67 -17.32 -1.01
N ASN A 327 -8.83 -17.61 -0.40
CA ASN A 327 -10.13 -17.59 -1.03
C ASN A 327 -11.00 -16.58 -0.30
N GLY A 328 -11.89 -15.89 -1.01
CA GLY A 328 -12.84 -15.03 -0.35
C GLY A 328 -14.10 -14.75 -1.16
N ALA A 329 -15.11 -14.32 -0.43
CA ALA A 329 -16.40 -13.90 -0.95
C ALA A 329 -16.93 -12.74 -0.11
N ASP A 330 -17.32 -11.67 -0.78
CA ASP A 330 -17.86 -10.45 -0.16
C ASP A 330 -19.19 -10.11 -0.82
N MET A 331 -20.11 -9.60 -0.04
CA MET A 331 -21.40 -9.09 -0.47
C MET A 331 -21.76 -7.83 0.27
N ARG A 332 -22.22 -6.82 -0.45
CA ARG A 332 -22.75 -5.57 0.10
C ARG A 332 -24.08 -5.28 -0.54
N VAL A 333 -25.02 -4.84 0.29
CA VAL A 333 -26.34 -4.36 -0.16
C VAL A 333 -26.55 -2.96 0.36
N ASP A 334 -26.87 -2.06 -0.54
CA ASP A 334 -27.16 -0.65 -0.25
C ASP A 334 -28.67 -0.40 -0.49
N PHE A 335 -29.31 0.23 0.51
CA PHE A 335 -30.71 0.62 0.48
C PHE A 335 -30.83 2.13 0.56
N THR A 336 -31.48 2.77 -0.39
CA THR A 336 -31.93 4.14 -0.28
C THR A 336 -33.18 4.16 0.60
N VAL A 337 -33.07 4.67 1.83
CA VAL A 337 -34.17 4.64 2.83
C VAL A 337 -35.04 5.88 2.74
N ARG A 338 -34.42 7.02 2.45
CA ARG A 338 -35.07 8.30 2.14
C ARG A 338 -34.44 8.87 0.89
N GLU A 339 -34.92 10.01 0.39
CA GLU A 339 -34.37 10.59 -0.84
C GLU A 339 -32.85 10.77 -0.83
N LEU A 340 -32.23 10.93 0.34
CA LEU A 340 -30.79 11.19 0.51
C LEU A 340 -30.08 10.25 1.49
N ASP A 341 -30.82 9.44 2.26
CA ASP A 341 -30.23 8.57 3.27
C ASP A 341 -29.95 7.17 2.72
N MET A 342 -28.86 6.58 3.13
CA MET A 342 -28.48 5.23 2.71
C MET A 342 -28.20 4.32 3.91
N LEU A 343 -28.78 3.12 3.90
CA LEU A 343 -28.48 2.05 4.84
C LEU A 343 -27.77 0.93 4.09
N SER A 344 -26.58 0.57 4.54
CA SER A 344 -25.75 -0.45 3.90
C SER A 344 -25.48 -1.61 4.84
N PHE A 345 -25.44 -2.82 4.28
CA PHE A 345 -25.02 -4.04 4.95
C PHE A 345 -23.91 -4.71 4.16
N ALA A 346 -22.89 -5.22 4.84
CA ALA A 346 -21.83 -5.99 4.22
C ALA A 346 -21.57 -7.29 4.98
N ALA A 347 -21.20 -8.32 4.24
CA ALA A 347 -20.74 -9.59 4.78
C ALA A 347 -19.50 -10.05 4.02
N HIS A 348 -18.48 -10.51 4.75
CA HIS A 348 -17.21 -10.97 4.19
C HIS A 348 -16.86 -12.34 4.75
N TRP A 349 -16.33 -13.17 3.90
CA TRP A 349 -15.67 -14.41 4.27
C TRP A 349 -14.33 -14.52 3.58
N LYS A 350 -13.32 -14.95 4.34
CA LYS A 350 -11.98 -15.18 3.83
C LYS A 350 -11.34 -16.40 4.46
N GLU A 351 -10.68 -17.21 3.65
CA GLU A 351 -9.80 -18.29 4.03
C GLU A 351 -8.38 -17.97 3.65
N ASP A 352 -7.45 -17.94 4.62
CA ASP A 352 -6.02 -17.76 4.40
C ASP A 352 -5.28 -19.05 4.75
N VAL A 353 -4.48 -19.56 3.81
CA VAL A 353 -3.66 -20.75 4.01
C VAL A 353 -2.20 -20.44 3.71
N HIS A 354 -1.36 -20.56 4.73
CA HIS A 354 0.08 -20.52 4.61
C HIS A 354 0.67 -21.93 4.60
N ARG A 355 1.56 -22.18 3.65
CA ARG A 355 2.35 -23.40 3.55
C ARG A 355 3.81 -23.04 3.41
N ALA A 356 4.67 -23.51 4.33
CA ALA A 356 6.09 -23.20 4.33
C ALA A 356 6.95 -24.43 4.51
N ARG A 357 8.16 -24.42 3.97
CA ARG A 357 9.20 -25.41 4.26
C ARG A 357 10.58 -24.80 4.20
N ALA A 358 11.45 -25.23 5.10
CA ALA A 358 12.83 -24.74 5.18
C ALA A 358 13.86 -25.67 4.49
N LYS A 359 13.44 -26.77 3.88
CA LYS A 359 14.27 -27.69 3.08
C LYS A 359 13.47 -28.20 1.89
N ARG A 360 14.16 -28.60 0.80
CA ARG A 360 13.50 -29.00 -0.46
C ARG A 360 12.66 -30.27 -0.34
N ASP A 361 13.13 -31.26 0.42
CA ASP A 361 12.60 -32.62 0.42
C ASP A 361 11.84 -32.95 1.71
N VAL A 362 11.22 -31.95 2.34
CA VAL A 362 10.43 -32.12 3.56
C VAL A 362 8.98 -31.68 3.33
N PRO A 363 8.03 -32.20 4.09
CA PRO A 363 6.66 -31.75 4.08
C PRO A 363 6.53 -30.26 4.39
N PHE A 364 5.44 -29.64 3.92
CA PHE A 364 5.12 -28.26 4.26
C PHE A 364 4.52 -28.18 5.66
N ASP A 365 4.98 -27.19 6.44
CA ASP A 365 4.19 -26.63 7.53
C ASP A 365 2.88 -26.07 6.96
N ARG A 366 1.83 -26.03 7.74
CA ARG A 366 0.54 -25.47 7.30
C ARG A 366 -0.17 -24.75 8.42
N TYR A 367 -0.65 -23.55 8.09
CA TYR A 367 -1.51 -22.75 8.96
C TYR A 367 -2.72 -22.28 8.13
N LYS A 368 -3.91 -22.39 8.71
CA LYS A 368 -5.17 -22.03 8.05
C LYS A 368 -6.06 -21.24 9.00
N ASP A 369 -6.51 -20.08 8.53
CA ASP A 369 -7.49 -19.24 9.19
C ASP A 369 -8.73 -19.04 8.32
N ASN A 370 -9.90 -18.99 8.96
CA ASN A 370 -11.11 -18.48 8.37
C ASN A 370 -11.51 -17.20 9.11
N THR A 371 -11.71 -16.13 8.37
CA THR A 371 -12.12 -14.82 8.88
C THR A 371 -13.48 -14.47 8.31
N TYR A 372 -14.36 -13.96 9.14
CA TYR A 372 -15.70 -13.52 8.78
C TYR A 372 -15.92 -12.12 9.32
N SER A 373 -16.69 -11.32 8.62
CA SER A 373 -17.11 -9.99 9.07
C SER A 373 -18.54 -9.73 8.63
N ILE A 374 -19.31 -9.07 9.49
CA ILE A 374 -20.58 -8.46 9.15
C ILE A 374 -20.55 -7.01 9.62
N ALA A 375 -21.05 -6.10 8.79
CA ALA A 375 -21.10 -4.69 9.13
C ALA A 375 -22.38 -4.05 8.61
N THR A 376 -22.82 -2.99 9.28
CA THR A 376 -23.88 -2.11 8.83
C THR A 376 -23.47 -0.67 9.05
N GLU A 377 -23.89 0.19 8.13
CA GLU A 377 -23.58 1.62 8.13
C GLU A 377 -24.81 2.39 7.68
N TYR A 378 -25.14 3.46 8.39
CA TYR A 378 -26.19 4.39 8.04
C TYR A 378 -25.62 5.76 7.75
N GLN A 379 -25.85 6.24 6.52
CA GLN A 379 -25.50 7.59 6.08
C GLN A 379 -26.77 8.45 6.14
N TRP A 380 -26.73 9.41 7.03
CA TRP A 380 -27.85 10.30 7.31
C TRP A 380 -27.53 11.73 6.88
N VAL A 381 -28.29 12.28 5.94
CA VAL A 381 -28.30 13.69 5.62
C VAL A 381 -29.17 14.41 6.66
N ALA A 382 -28.53 14.81 7.77
CA ALA A 382 -29.25 15.36 8.94
C ALA A 382 -29.78 16.75 8.67
N MET A 383 -29.07 17.55 7.87
CA MET A 383 -29.42 18.90 7.42
C MET A 383 -28.82 19.11 6.02
N ASP A 384 -29.24 20.17 5.31
CA ASP A 384 -28.71 20.52 3.99
C ASP A 384 -27.17 20.67 3.96
N ASN A 385 -26.59 20.93 5.12
CA ASN A 385 -25.14 21.15 5.30
C ASN A 385 -24.49 20.23 6.33
N LEU A 386 -25.15 19.15 6.76
CA LEU A 386 -24.62 18.22 7.76
C LEU A 386 -24.95 16.78 7.41
N ASP A 387 -23.90 16.00 7.11
CA ASP A 387 -23.96 14.56 6.96
C ASP A 387 -23.42 13.88 8.22
N ILE A 388 -24.11 12.82 8.66
CA ILE A 388 -23.67 11.97 9.78
C ILE A 388 -23.64 10.53 9.27
N ILE A 389 -22.53 9.85 9.51
CA ILE A 389 -22.38 8.43 9.20
C ILE A 389 -22.10 7.69 10.48
N GLY A 390 -22.85 6.63 10.75
CA GLY A 390 -22.62 5.73 11.87
C GLY A 390 -22.54 4.29 11.40
N GLY A 391 -21.55 3.55 11.88
CA GLY A 391 -21.33 2.16 11.52
C GLY A 391 -21.01 1.29 12.71
N ILE A 392 -21.42 0.02 12.63
CA ILE A 392 -21.03 -1.04 13.55
C ILE A 392 -20.65 -2.29 12.75
N GLY A 393 -19.66 -3.02 13.25
CA GLY A 393 -19.19 -4.26 12.65
C GLY A 393 -18.80 -5.30 13.69
N TYR A 394 -18.95 -6.56 13.32
CA TYR A 394 -18.51 -7.68 14.14
C TYR A 394 -17.70 -8.64 13.30
N ASP A 395 -16.44 -8.81 13.71
CA ASP A 395 -15.48 -9.67 13.05
C ASP A 395 -15.18 -10.89 13.93
N TRP A 396 -15.01 -12.05 13.29
CA TRP A 396 -14.49 -13.22 13.99
C TRP A 396 -13.54 -14.02 13.10
N ARG A 397 -12.51 -14.57 13.71
CA ARG A 397 -11.52 -15.41 13.07
C ARG A 397 -11.38 -16.73 13.83
N LYS A 398 -11.34 -17.83 13.07
CA LYS A 398 -11.10 -19.17 13.57
C LYS A 398 -9.83 -19.73 12.92
N SER A 399 -8.83 -20.08 13.73
CA SER A 399 -7.69 -20.88 13.30
C SER A 399 -8.15 -22.32 13.11
N ALA A 400 -8.19 -22.78 11.86
CA ALA A 400 -8.79 -24.06 11.50
C ALA A 400 -7.76 -25.20 11.41
N ASP A 401 -6.49 -24.88 11.18
CA ASP A 401 -5.38 -25.85 11.12
C ASP A 401 -4.07 -25.12 11.49
N GLY A 402 -3.23 -25.78 12.30
CA GLY A 402 -1.91 -25.31 12.66
C GLY A 402 -0.99 -26.51 12.88
N LYS A 403 -0.03 -26.74 11.96
CA LYS A 403 0.94 -27.82 12.08
C LYS A 403 2.29 -27.44 11.50
N ARG A 404 3.34 -27.85 12.19
CA ARG A 404 4.72 -27.66 11.82
C ARG A 404 5.45 -28.99 11.75
N TYR A 405 6.24 -29.20 10.70
CA TYR A 405 7.06 -30.40 10.58
C TYR A 405 8.30 -30.32 11.48
N ASP A 406 8.46 -31.26 12.39
CA ASP A 406 9.66 -31.40 13.22
C ASP A 406 10.68 -32.34 12.55
N TYR A 407 11.82 -31.76 12.16
CA TYR A 407 12.91 -32.50 11.50
C TYR A 407 13.60 -33.54 12.39
N LYS A 408 13.41 -33.49 13.72
CA LYS A 408 14.04 -34.41 14.65
C LYS A 408 13.20 -35.67 14.83
N SER A 409 11.89 -35.48 14.99
CA SER A 409 10.95 -36.62 15.13
C SER A 409 10.51 -37.19 13.79
N GLY A 410 10.57 -36.40 12.70
CA GLY A 410 10.03 -36.76 11.40
C GLY A 410 8.50 -36.70 11.33
N ASP A 411 7.83 -36.03 12.26
CA ASP A 411 6.38 -35.93 12.38
C ASP A 411 5.92 -34.47 12.49
N PHE A 412 4.62 -34.24 12.53
CA PHE A 412 4.02 -32.93 12.69
C PHE A 412 3.68 -32.59 14.15
N GLU A 413 4.24 -31.49 14.65
CA GLU A 413 3.75 -30.80 15.84
C GLU A 413 2.46 -30.06 15.47
N LYS A 414 1.37 -30.36 16.15
CA LYS A 414 0.07 -29.70 15.93
C LYS A 414 -0.15 -28.65 17.00
N TYR A 415 -0.78 -27.55 16.63
CA TYR A 415 -1.14 -26.45 17.51
C TYR A 415 -2.66 -26.35 17.65
N ASP A 416 -3.11 -26.04 18.85
CA ASP A 416 -4.54 -25.84 19.12
C ASP A 416 -5.08 -24.66 18.34
N GLY A 417 -6.30 -24.83 17.86
CA GLY A 417 -7.04 -23.76 17.20
C GLY A 417 -7.48 -22.70 18.21
N ASN A 418 -7.55 -21.45 17.77
CA ASN A 418 -8.06 -20.34 18.55
C ASN A 418 -9.16 -19.62 17.77
N SER A 419 -10.16 -19.10 18.48
CA SER A 419 -11.19 -18.23 17.95
C SER A 419 -11.08 -16.86 18.59
N GLN A 420 -11.09 -15.81 17.79
CA GLN A 420 -10.98 -14.42 18.21
C GLN A 420 -12.16 -13.64 17.64
N HIS A 421 -12.56 -12.63 18.38
CA HIS A 421 -13.73 -11.80 18.08
C HIS A 421 -13.38 -10.33 18.26
N ALA A 422 -13.97 -9.48 17.45
CA ALA A 422 -13.81 -8.05 17.55
C ALA A 422 -15.12 -7.34 17.23
N PHE A 423 -15.49 -6.41 18.08
CA PHE A 423 -16.55 -5.45 17.82
C PHE A 423 -15.90 -4.13 17.42
N ASN A 424 -16.33 -3.57 16.30
CA ASN A 424 -15.85 -2.32 15.74
C ASN A 424 -17.01 -1.35 15.60
N TRP A 425 -16.74 -0.07 15.78
CA TRP A 425 -17.75 0.98 15.57
C TRP A 425 -17.10 2.27 15.11
N GLU A 426 -17.89 3.10 14.46
CA GLU A 426 -17.47 4.40 14.00
C GLU A 426 -18.63 5.39 13.90
N VAL A 427 -18.31 6.66 14.10
CA VAL A 427 -19.20 7.80 13.84
C VAL A 427 -18.39 8.90 13.17
N MET A 428 -18.96 9.49 12.12
CA MET A 428 -18.40 10.65 11.43
C MET A 428 -19.48 11.69 11.21
N ALA A 429 -19.15 12.94 11.47
CA ALA A 429 -19.97 14.09 11.11
C ALA A 429 -19.19 14.98 10.15
N ARG A 430 -19.82 15.35 9.04
CA ARG A 430 -19.26 16.25 8.02
C ARG A 430 -20.17 17.45 7.87
N TYR A 431 -19.60 18.62 8.12
CA TYR A 431 -20.29 19.89 7.96
C TYR A 431 -19.79 20.61 6.70
N HIS A 432 -20.71 20.99 5.83
CA HIS A 432 -20.46 21.74 4.61
C HIS A 432 -20.64 23.23 4.88
N LEU A 433 -19.58 23.99 4.70
CA LEU A 433 -19.56 25.45 4.87
C LEU A 433 -20.13 26.14 3.62
N GLU A 434 -20.60 27.36 3.76
CA GLU A 434 -21.18 28.18 2.66
C GLU A 434 -20.18 28.37 1.49
N ASN A 435 -18.90 28.46 1.77
CA ASN A 435 -17.81 28.55 0.78
C ASN A 435 -17.46 27.23 0.11
N LYS A 436 -18.23 26.14 0.32
CA LYS A 436 -18.00 24.76 -0.13
C LYS A 436 -16.85 24.02 0.55
N ASP A 437 -16.21 24.61 1.55
CA ASP A 437 -15.25 23.90 2.37
C ASP A 437 -15.97 22.91 3.29
N THR A 438 -15.24 21.92 3.81
CA THR A 438 -15.81 20.91 4.71
C THR A 438 -15.00 20.80 5.99
N VAL A 439 -15.69 20.62 7.11
CA VAL A 439 -15.12 20.21 8.40
C VAL A 439 -15.67 18.84 8.72
N GLN A 440 -14.78 17.89 8.94
CA GLN A 440 -15.14 16.52 9.27
C GLN A 440 -14.54 16.15 10.62
N PHE A 441 -15.36 15.59 11.49
CA PHE A 441 -14.91 14.97 12.73
C PHE A 441 -15.31 13.50 12.72
N SER A 442 -14.37 12.62 13.03
CA SER A 442 -14.65 11.20 13.18
C SER A 442 -14.06 10.63 14.49
N ILE A 443 -14.76 9.65 15.03
CA ILE A 443 -14.31 8.82 16.14
C ILE A 443 -14.61 7.37 15.79
N SER A 444 -13.64 6.48 16.00
CA SER A 444 -13.82 5.05 15.73
C SER A 444 -13.00 4.21 16.69
N GLU A 445 -13.52 3.04 17.04
CA GLU A 445 -12.74 1.97 17.66
C GLU A 445 -12.69 0.77 16.73
N ARG A 446 -11.47 0.41 16.35
CA ARG A 446 -11.21 -0.64 15.36
C ARG A 446 -10.15 -1.61 15.84
N SER A 447 -10.22 -2.82 15.32
CA SER A 447 -9.35 -3.91 15.72
C SER A 447 -8.62 -4.53 14.52
N ARG A 448 -7.55 -5.24 14.84
CA ARG A 448 -6.80 -6.10 13.93
C ARG A 448 -6.55 -7.46 14.57
N PHE A 449 -6.76 -8.52 13.81
CA PHE A 449 -6.35 -9.86 14.21
C PHE A 449 -4.82 -10.04 14.07
N PRO A 450 -4.16 -10.77 14.99
CA PRO A 450 -2.76 -11.12 14.85
C PRO A 450 -2.52 -11.97 13.61
N THR A 451 -1.42 -11.70 12.91
CA THR A 451 -1.03 -12.48 11.72
C THR A 451 -0.64 -13.91 12.09
N GLN A 452 -0.57 -14.80 11.11
CA GLN A 452 -0.07 -16.16 11.34
C GLN A 452 1.39 -16.16 11.81
N LYS A 453 2.21 -15.22 11.30
CA LYS A 453 3.59 -15.05 11.73
C LYS A 453 3.70 -14.64 13.20
N GLU A 454 2.90 -13.70 13.66
CA GLU A 454 2.91 -13.26 15.07
C GLU A 454 2.57 -14.41 16.02
N ARG A 455 1.67 -15.30 15.62
CA ARG A 455 1.22 -16.46 16.44
C ARG A 455 2.16 -17.66 16.38
N TYR A 456 2.73 -17.94 15.19
CA TYR A 456 3.41 -19.23 14.94
C TYR A 456 4.91 -19.09 14.65
N THR A 457 5.53 -17.91 14.86
CA THR A 457 6.97 -17.75 14.74
C THR A 457 7.68 -18.59 15.81
N LYS A 458 8.56 -19.50 15.35
CA LYS A 458 9.53 -20.25 16.16
C LYS A 458 10.88 -20.15 15.50
N GLU A 459 11.68 -19.19 15.92
CA GLU A 459 12.95 -18.86 15.26
C GLU A 459 14.05 -18.60 16.30
N LYS A 460 15.25 -19.15 16.08
CA LYS A 460 16.46 -18.76 16.83
C LYS A 460 17.12 -17.61 16.09
N MET A 461 17.25 -16.46 16.76
CA MET A 461 17.90 -15.27 16.23
C MET A 461 19.44 -15.37 16.34
N LYS A 462 20.15 -14.47 15.66
CA LYS A 462 21.63 -14.39 15.74
C LYS A 462 22.15 -13.89 17.08
N SER A 463 21.32 -13.20 17.85
CA SER A 463 21.58 -12.78 19.23
C SER A 463 21.46 -13.92 20.23
N ASP A 464 21.30 -15.19 19.75
CA ASP A 464 20.94 -16.36 20.53
C ASP A 464 19.54 -16.29 21.16
N ASP A 465 18.79 -15.24 20.94
CA ASP A 465 17.38 -15.15 21.33
C ASP A 465 16.54 -16.14 20.54
N THR A 466 15.47 -16.63 21.17
CA THR A 466 14.57 -17.62 20.56
C THR A 466 13.13 -17.16 20.70
N PHE A 467 12.41 -17.03 19.56
CA PHE A 467 10.96 -16.86 19.59
C PHE A 467 10.27 -18.21 19.86
N VAL A 468 9.28 -18.18 20.73
CA VAL A 468 8.36 -19.28 20.97
C VAL A 468 6.96 -18.94 20.49
N ILE A 469 6.24 -19.96 20.06
CA ILE A 469 4.90 -19.87 19.50
C ILE A 469 3.91 -19.48 20.58
N ASN A 470 3.00 -18.54 20.25
CA ASN A 470 1.83 -18.21 21.04
C ASN A 470 0.57 -18.15 20.16
N PRO A 471 -0.20 -19.24 20.02
CA PRO A 471 -1.41 -19.24 19.21
C PRO A 471 -2.57 -18.44 19.85
N HIS A 472 -2.46 -18.07 21.13
CA HIS A 472 -3.51 -17.41 21.92
C HIS A 472 -3.41 -15.88 21.97
N ILE A 473 -2.59 -15.27 21.11
CA ILE A 473 -2.57 -13.81 20.97
C ILE A 473 -3.95 -13.32 20.53
N ASP A 474 -4.45 -12.29 21.17
CA ASP A 474 -5.74 -11.68 20.85
C ASP A 474 -5.60 -10.48 19.90
N THR A 475 -6.71 -9.83 19.58
CA THR A 475 -6.76 -8.64 18.70
C THR A 475 -6.05 -7.43 19.32
N GLU A 476 -5.42 -6.62 18.48
CA GLU A 476 -5.07 -5.23 18.84
C GLU A 476 -6.27 -4.32 18.59
N ARG A 477 -6.33 -3.18 19.29
CA ARG A 477 -7.38 -2.18 19.17
C ARG A 477 -6.81 -0.78 19.06
N ALA A 478 -7.48 0.07 18.30
CA ALA A 478 -7.16 1.50 18.21
C ALA A 478 -8.45 2.32 18.36
N LEU A 479 -8.47 3.23 19.32
CA LEU A 479 -9.44 4.30 19.41
C LEU A 479 -8.83 5.53 18.72
N THR A 480 -9.47 5.97 17.62
CA THR A 480 -8.99 7.06 16.76
C THR A 480 -9.94 8.24 16.83
N TYR A 481 -9.37 9.44 16.99
CA TYR A 481 -10.05 10.72 16.82
C TYR A 481 -9.40 11.45 15.65
N ASP A 482 -10.19 11.97 14.74
CA ASP A 482 -9.72 12.72 13.58
C ASP A 482 -10.58 13.96 13.36
N LEU A 483 -9.94 15.10 13.18
CA LEU A 483 -10.56 16.35 12.78
C LEU A 483 -9.90 16.83 11.50
N THR A 484 -10.62 16.80 10.41
CA THR A 484 -10.14 17.18 9.07
C THR A 484 -10.89 18.39 8.55
N TYR A 485 -10.15 19.39 8.05
CA TYR A 485 -10.65 20.52 7.30
C TYR A 485 -10.18 20.42 5.85
N LYS A 486 -11.10 20.49 4.89
CA LYS A 486 -10.79 20.57 3.46
C LYS A 486 -11.37 21.85 2.89
N GLY A 487 -10.57 22.59 2.15
CA GLY A 487 -10.98 23.86 1.62
C GLY A 487 -10.22 24.28 0.37
N HIS A 488 -10.57 25.46 -0.13
CA HIS A 488 -10.01 26.04 -1.33
C HIS A 488 -9.49 27.46 -1.02
N ILE A 489 -8.25 27.73 -1.41
CA ILE A 489 -7.69 29.09 -1.37
C ILE A 489 -8.18 29.88 -2.59
N SER A 490 -8.35 29.19 -3.72
CA SER A 490 -8.89 29.69 -4.97
C SER A 490 -9.63 28.55 -5.70
N PRO A 491 -10.35 28.80 -6.80
CA PRO A 491 -11.00 27.73 -7.58
C PRO A 491 -10.06 26.64 -8.08
N THR A 492 -8.76 26.97 -8.20
CA THR A 492 -7.71 26.05 -8.69
C THR A 492 -6.71 25.60 -7.62
N TRP A 493 -6.90 26.02 -6.36
CA TRP A 493 -5.97 25.71 -5.27
C TRP A 493 -6.71 25.16 -4.06
N SER A 494 -6.48 23.90 -3.73
CA SER A 494 -7.07 23.21 -2.58
C SER A 494 -6.08 22.99 -1.44
N TYR A 495 -6.62 22.79 -0.24
CA TYR A 495 -5.83 22.38 0.91
C TYR A 495 -6.63 21.44 1.81
N THR A 496 -5.89 20.59 2.52
CA THR A 496 -6.42 19.68 3.55
C THR A 496 -5.54 19.78 4.77
N SER A 497 -6.16 19.86 5.94
CA SER A 497 -5.47 19.82 7.24
C SER A 497 -6.19 18.84 8.15
N SER A 498 -5.44 17.89 8.72
CA SER A 498 -5.97 16.91 9.67
C SER A 498 -5.20 16.96 10.97
N LEU A 499 -5.93 16.90 12.08
CA LEU A 499 -5.42 16.71 13.43
C LEU A 499 -5.92 15.37 13.93
N TYR A 500 -5.05 14.47 14.37
CA TYR A 500 -5.47 13.14 14.79
C TYR A 500 -4.80 12.70 16.09
N TYR A 501 -5.51 11.82 16.80
CA TYR A 501 -5.00 11.10 17.96
C TYR A 501 -5.43 9.63 17.87
N ASN A 502 -4.45 8.73 17.96
CA ASN A 502 -4.67 7.28 17.93
C ASN A 502 -4.18 6.67 19.26
N HIS A 503 -5.09 6.05 19.99
CA HIS A 503 -4.80 5.31 21.22
C HIS A 503 -4.85 3.81 20.93
N VAL A 504 -3.68 3.19 20.77
CA VAL A 504 -3.54 1.75 20.53
C VAL A 504 -3.42 1.02 21.84
N THR A 505 -4.28 0.03 22.06
CA THR A 505 -4.24 -0.89 23.20
C THR A 505 -4.03 -2.32 22.74
N ASP A 506 -3.59 -3.17 23.65
CA ASP A 506 -3.34 -4.59 23.38
C ASP A 506 -2.35 -4.80 22.22
N ALA A 507 -1.44 -3.82 22.00
CA ALA A 507 -0.43 -3.90 20.96
C ALA A 507 0.39 -5.18 21.07
N ILE A 508 0.52 -5.90 19.96
CA ILE A 508 1.25 -7.16 19.91
C ILE A 508 2.75 -6.85 19.86
N MET A 509 3.43 -7.19 20.96
CA MET A 509 4.86 -6.93 21.12
C MET A 509 5.59 -8.17 21.64
N ALA A 510 6.88 -8.28 21.28
CA ALA A 510 7.76 -9.33 21.79
C ALA A 510 8.00 -9.13 23.30
N HIS A 511 7.66 -10.13 24.09
CA HIS A 511 7.80 -10.16 25.54
C HIS A 511 8.83 -11.19 25.96
N ARG A 512 9.75 -10.83 26.85
CA ARG A 512 10.74 -11.77 27.40
C ARG A 512 10.04 -12.69 28.43
N VAL A 513 10.03 -13.99 28.14
CA VAL A 513 9.43 -15.01 29.02
C VAL A 513 10.47 -15.89 29.74
N GLY A 514 11.75 -15.76 29.38
CA GLY A 514 12.82 -16.52 29.99
C GLY A 514 14.18 -16.26 29.37
N THR A 515 15.14 -17.11 29.74
CA THR A 515 16.50 -17.15 29.15
C THR A 515 16.78 -18.58 28.73
N ASN A 516 17.33 -18.78 27.53
CA ASN A 516 17.69 -20.09 27.02
C ASN A 516 19.08 -20.53 27.55
N GLN A 517 19.49 -21.77 27.22
CA GLN A 517 20.75 -22.35 27.67
C GLN A 517 22.00 -21.64 27.13
N ASP A 518 21.86 -20.91 25.99
CA ASP A 518 22.94 -20.16 25.35
C ASP A 518 23.08 -18.73 25.89
N GLY A 519 22.25 -18.36 26.90
CA GLY A 519 22.23 -17.03 27.51
C GLY A 519 21.38 -15.98 26.78
N GLY A 520 20.78 -16.33 25.64
CA GLY A 520 19.84 -15.49 24.92
C GLY A 520 18.45 -15.46 25.56
N TYR A 521 17.63 -14.50 25.16
CA TYR A 521 16.25 -14.39 25.67
C TYR A 521 15.31 -15.37 24.98
N ILE A 522 14.34 -15.86 25.71
CA ILE A 522 13.15 -16.51 25.16
C ILE A 522 12.10 -15.43 25.04
N LEU A 523 11.69 -15.17 23.79
CA LEU A 523 10.72 -14.13 23.42
C LEU A 523 9.40 -14.77 22.98
N GLU A 524 8.31 -14.15 23.35
CA GLU A 524 6.96 -14.54 22.96
C GLU A 524 6.17 -13.29 22.60
N ASN A 525 5.44 -13.32 21.48
CA ASN A 525 4.54 -12.22 21.14
C ASN A 525 3.31 -12.25 22.05
N ARG A 526 2.94 -11.11 22.63
CA ARG A 526 1.80 -10.95 23.55
C ARG A 526 1.10 -9.61 23.32
N ASN A 527 -0.17 -9.55 23.69
CA ASN A 527 -0.94 -8.32 23.80
C ASN A 527 -0.51 -7.56 25.08
N SER A 528 0.57 -6.85 25.05
CA SER A 528 1.22 -6.26 26.24
C SER A 528 1.53 -4.78 26.13
N GLY A 529 1.40 -4.19 24.93
CA GLY A 529 1.76 -2.82 24.67
C GLY A 529 0.58 -1.86 24.59
N LYS A 530 0.88 -0.58 24.79
CA LYS A 530 0.04 0.56 24.42
C LYS A 530 0.90 1.56 23.69
N VAL A 531 0.35 2.23 22.71
CA VAL A 531 1.04 3.30 21.99
C VAL A 531 0.06 4.43 21.71
N ASP A 532 0.45 5.64 22.09
CA ASP A 532 -0.27 6.85 21.74
C ASP A 532 0.42 7.54 20.58
N TYR A 533 -0.34 7.87 19.54
CA TYR A 533 0.11 8.67 18.42
C TYR A 533 -0.70 9.96 18.36
N PHE A 534 -0.01 11.07 18.25
CA PHE A 534 -0.60 12.38 17.98
C PHE A 534 0.07 12.95 16.74
N GLY A 535 -0.71 13.53 15.82
CA GLY A 535 -0.09 14.13 14.64
C GLY A 535 -0.96 15.15 13.92
N ILE A 536 -0.30 15.81 12.97
CA ILE A 536 -0.88 16.81 12.08
C ILE A 536 -0.44 16.48 10.67
N ASP A 537 -1.38 16.39 9.74
CA ASP A 537 -1.15 16.25 8.32
C ASP A 537 -1.62 17.49 7.59
N LEU A 538 -0.80 18.02 6.72
CA LEU A 538 -1.13 19.15 5.85
C LEU A 538 -0.89 18.74 4.41
N GLY A 539 -1.86 19.01 3.54
CA GLY A 539 -1.73 18.82 2.10
C GLY A 539 -2.28 20.04 1.37
N THR A 540 -1.56 20.53 0.37
CA THR A 540 -2.05 21.61 -0.47
C THR A 540 -1.46 21.49 -1.87
N ASN A 541 -2.26 21.79 -2.87
CA ASN A 541 -1.81 21.82 -4.26
C ASN A 541 -2.76 22.64 -5.12
N GLY A 542 -2.24 23.10 -6.22
CA GLY A 542 -3.04 23.82 -7.19
C GLY A 542 -2.23 24.57 -8.23
N GLN A 543 -2.95 25.29 -9.04
CA GLN A 543 -2.41 26.14 -10.08
C GLN A 543 -2.21 27.57 -9.52
N ILE A 544 -0.98 28.06 -9.59
CA ILE A 544 -0.61 29.43 -9.19
C ILE A 544 -0.84 30.40 -10.34
N THR A 545 -0.45 29.98 -11.54
CA THR A 545 -0.66 30.70 -12.82
C THR A 545 -0.91 29.65 -13.90
N ASP A 546 -1.26 30.07 -15.13
CA ASP A 546 -1.50 29.16 -16.27
C ASP A 546 -0.26 28.29 -16.62
N TRP A 547 0.93 28.70 -16.20
CA TRP A 547 2.19 28.03 -16.47
C TRP A 547 2.89 27.47 -15.22
N LEU A 548 2.31 27.65 -14.03
CA LEU A 548 2.93 27.24 -12.75
C LEU A 548 1.93 26.52 -11.84
N GLU A 549 2.19 25.27 -11.57
CA GLU A 549 1.49 24.43 -10.60
C GLU A 549 2.42 24.03 -9.45
N ALA A 550 1.92 23.88 -8.24
CA ALA A 550 2.71 23.42 -7.10
C ALA A 550 1.88 22.61 -6.11
N GLY A 551 2.56 21.83 -5.28
CA GLY A 551 1.94 21.13 -4.17
C GLY A 551 2.94 20.85 -3.05
N LEU A 552 2.38 20.69 -1.86
CA LEU A 552 3.10 20.38 -0.63
C LEU A 552 2.28 19.42 0.22
N SER A 553 2.92 18.36 0.72
CA SER A 553 2.43 17.60 1.88
C SER A 553 3.44 17.72 3.02
N TYR A 554 2.95 17.84 4.25
CA TYR A 554 3.77 17.88 5.45
C TYR A 554 3.09 17.11 6.57
N ASP A 555 3.88 16.31 7.26
CA ASP A 555 3.42 15.44 8.34
C ASP A 555 4.28 15.68 9.59
N TYR A 556 3.61 15.80 10.71
CA TYR A 556 4.20 15.74 12.04
C TYR A 556 3.56 14.61 12.82
N ILE A 557 4.36 13.74 13.42
CA ILE A 557 3.88 12.66 14.28
C ILE A 557 4.72 12.55 15.54
N HIS A 558 4.05 12.47 16.68
CA HIS A 558 4.62 12.10 17.97
C HIS A 558 4.10 10.74 18.39
N ALA A 559 4.99 9.82 18.76
CA ALA A 559 4.66 8.48 19.21
C ALA A 559 5.16 8.26 20.63
N ASP A 560 4.29 7.78 21.54
CA ASP A 560 4.58 7.53 22.95
C ASP A 560 4.26 6.07 23.31
N PRO A 561 5.20 5.12 23.11
CA PRO A 561 4.99 3.72 23.49
C PRO A 561 5.03 3.53 25.01
N LYS A 562 4.06 2.80 25.53
CA LYS A 562 3.91 2.47 26.96
C LYS A 562 4.20 0.98 27.18
N HIS A 563 5.48 0.62 27.11
CA HIS A 563 5.91 -0.76 27.35
C HIS A 563 7.30 -0.79 28.00
N TYR A 564 7.55 -1.71 28.93
CA TYR A 564 8.80 -1.75 29.69
C TYR A 564 10.08 -2.00 28.86
N SER A 565 9.95 -2.68 27.71
CA SER A 565 11.06 -3.01 26.80
C SER A 565 11.07 -2.20 25.49
N VAL A 566 10.11 -1.28 25.31
CA VAL A 566 9.97 -0.48 24.09
C VAL A 566 10.09 0.99 24.49
N LYS A 567 11.16 1.63 24.04
CA LYS A 567 11.40 3.06 24.28
C LYS A 567 10.90 3.94 23.14
N HIS A 568 10.91 3.41 21.92
CA HIS A 568 10.66 4.16 20.71
C HIS A 568 9.83 3.35 19.72
N VAL A 569 9.13 4.02 18.82
CA VAL A 569 8.64 3.42 17.58
C VAL A 569 9.75 3.51 16.55
N ALA A 570 10.19 2.36 16.01
CA ALA A 570 11.28 2.31 15.04
C ALA A 570 10.84 2.74 13.64
N GLU A 571 11.78 3.30 12.87
CA GLU A 571 11.64 3.68 11.46
C GLU A 571 10.53 4.71 11.17
N LEU A 572 10.01 5.37 12.20
CA LEU A 572 8.99 6.42 12.11
C LEU A 572 9.65 7.81 12.23
N PRO A 573 9.76 8.60 11.14
CA PRO A 573 10.28 9.97 11.22
C PRO A 573 9.26 10.91 11.88
N ILE A 574 9.74 11.85 12.71
CA ILE A 574 8.88 12.83 13.39
C ILE A 574 8.29 13.84 12.41
N HIS A 575 9.09 14.24 11.42
CA HIS A 575 8.70 15.18 10.36
C HIS A 575 8.95 14.56 9.00
N LYS A 576 8.02 14.72 8.10
CA LYS A 576 8.18 14.39 6.68
C LYS A 576 7.54 15.50 5.85
N ALA A 577 8.14 15.81 4.72
CA ALA A 577 7.58 16.71 3.72
C ALA A 577 7.81 16.16 2.32
N PHE A 578 6.85 16.38 1.44
CA PHE A 578 6.97 16.18 0.01
C PHE A 578 6.45 17.42 -0.71
N ALA A 579 7.27 18.06 -1.52
CA ALA A 579 6.90 19.25 -2.28
C ALA A 579 7.18 19.03 -3.76
N TRP A 580 6.40 19.68 -4.62
CA TRP A 580 6.65 19.67 -6.05
C TRP A 580 6.24 20.98 -6.70
N VAL A 581 6.91 21.30 -7.78
CA VAL A 581 6.59 22.44 -8.65
C VAL A 581 6.66 21.96 -10.09
N LYS A 582 5.62 22.25 -10.87
CA LYS A 582 5.58 22.04 -12.32
C LYS A 582 5.53 23.38 -13.02
N PHE A 583 6.47 23.59 -13.89
CA PHE A 583 6.61 24.77 -14.73
C PHE A 583 6.37 24.40 -16.19
N THR A 584 5.41 25.05 -16.85
CA THR A 584 5.05 24.83 -18.25
C THR A 584 5.30 26.15 -19.01
N PRO A 585 6.55 26.41 -19.42
CA PRO A 585 6.92 27.69 -20.05
C PRO A 585 6.21 27.93 -21.40
N TYR A 586 5.87 26.85 -22.07
CA TYR A 586 5.04 26.83 -23.29
C TYR A 586 4.54 25.40 -23.48
N GLU A 587 3.32 25.26 -24.01
CA GLU A 587 2.89 23.94 -24.46
C GLU A 587 3.67 23.57 -25.73
N PRO A 588 4.20 22.37 -25.83
CA PRO A 588 3.97 21.14 -25.07
C PRO A 588 5.07 20.76 -24.06
N PHE A 589 5.87 21.67 -23.55
CA PHE A 589 7.02 21.39 -22.68
C PHE A 589 6.75 21.71 -21.20
N SER A 590 7.07 20.76 -20.32
CA SER A 590 7.00 20.99 -18.88
C SER A 590 8.22 20.48 -18.11
N ILE A 591 8.49 21.13 -16.99
CA ILE A 591 9.57 20.82 -16.06
C ILE A 591 8.93 20.58 -14.70
N THR A 592 9.14 19.41 -14.12
CA THR A 592 8.68 19.09 -12.75
C THR A 592 9.89 18.86 -11.84
N VAL A 593 9.94 19.58 -10.71
CA VAL A 593 10.90 19.38 -9.64
C VAL A 593 10.16 18.86 -8.43
N THR A 594 10.66 17.80 -7.81
CA THR A 594 10.11 17.28 -6.56
C THR A 594 11.17 17.24 -5.48
N GLU A 595 10.78 17.49 -4.25
CA GLU A 595 11.62 17.42 -3.06
C GLU A 595 10.96 16.50 -2.03
N GLU A 596 11.68 15.49 -1.57
CA GLU A 596 11.28 14.61 -0.47
C GLU A 596 12.23 14.83 0.69
N ALA A 597 11.71 15.20 1.85
CA ALA A 597 12.50 15.43 3.06
C ALA A 597 11.88 14.68 4.25
N ARG A 598 12.74 14.12 5.10
CA ARG A 598 12.32 13.54 6.38
C ARG A 598 13.35 13.83 7.47
N SER A 599 12.87 13.90 8.71
CA SER A 599 13.75 13.95 9.88
C SER A 599 14.42 12.59 10.11
N TRP A 600 15.32 12.54 11.09
CA TRP A 600 15.84 11.28 11.61
C TRP A 600 14.71 10.43 12.21
N ALA A 601 14.92 9.12 12.27
CA ALA A 601 14.05 8.16 12.93
C ALA A 601 14.87 7.22 13.82
N PHE A 602 14.26 6.63 14.85
CA PHE A 602 14.90 5.55 15.61
C PHE A 602 15.03 4.30 14.76
N ASN A 603 16.17 3.60 14.89
CA ASN A 603 16.46 2.40 14.13
C ASN A 603 15.92 1.13 14.82
N TYR A 604 15.83 1.17 16.16
CA TYR A 604 15.39 0.06 17.00
C TYR A 604 14.40 0.55 18.05
N VAL A 605 13.58 -0.37 18.54
CA VAL A 605 12.55 -0.08 19.55
C VAL A 605 13.11 0.08 20.97
N ASP A 606 14.29 -0.47 21.23
CA ASP A 606 14.92 -0.55 22.56
C ASP A 606 16.22 0.27 22.71
N ALA A 607 16.71 0.86 21.62
CA ALA A 607 17.97 1.57 21.58
C ALA A 607 17.86 2.98 20.98
N ASP A 608 18.69 3.91 21.45
CA ASP A 608 18.74 5.32 20.98
C ASP A 608 19.47 5.50 19.64
N SER A 609 19.76 4.41 18.92
CA SER A 609 20.34 4.45 17.57
C SER A 609 19.38 5.08 16.57
N LYS A 610 19.90 5.98 15.73
CA LYS A 610 19.09 6.77 14.78
C LYS A 610 19.57 6.59 13.34
N VAL A 611 18.61 6.50 12.44
CA VAL A 611 18.81 6.69 11.00
C VAL A 611 18.74 8.18 10.71
N ARG A 612 19.69 8.71 9.94
CA ARG A 612 19.76 10.14 9.63
C ARG A 612 18.59 10.60 8.76
N GLY A 613 18.16 11.83 8.99
CA GLY A 613 17.25 12.52 8.07
C GLY A 613 17.93 12.86 6.74
N TYR A 614 17.11 13.11 5.73
CA TYR A 614 17.60 13.51 4.41
C TYR A 614 16.62 14.46 3.71
N ALA A 615 17.12 15.09 2.66
CA ALA A 615 16.35 15.77 1.64
C ALA A 615 16.85 15.29 0.27
N LYS A 616 15.94 14.95 -0.63
CA LYS A 616 16.21 14.35 -1.95
C LYS A 616 15.39 15.07 -3.01
N THR A 617 16.09 15.64 -4.00
CA THR A 617 15.50 16.35 -5.13
C THR A 617 15.49 15.47 -6.38
N ASP A 618 14.36 15.40 -7.07
CA ASP A 618 14.26 14.78 -8.39
C ASP A 618 13.83 15.84 -9.42
N LEU A 619 14.27 15.68 -10.68
CA LEU A 619 13.92 16.53 -11.81
C LEU A 619 13.34 15.70 -12.94
N ARG A 620 12.24 16.15 -13.53
CA ARG A 620 11.62 15.55 -14.71
C ARG A 620 11.32 16.60 -15.76
N LEU A 621 11.57 16.27 -17.03
CA LEU A 621 11.23 17.05 -18.19
C LEU A 621 10.32 16.22 -19.09
N ASP A 622 9.23 16.79 -19.57
CA ASP A 622 8.28 16.15 -20.48
C ASP A 622 8.08 17.02 -21.71
N TYR A 623 7.99 16.37 -22.87
CA TYR A 623 7.68 17.01 -24.15
C TYR A 623 6.63 16.19 -24.90
N ASP A 624 5.49 16.82 -25.19
CA ASP A 624 4.40 16.21 -25.97
C ASP A 624 4.54 16.63 -27.46
N PHE A 625 4.79 15.66 -28.34
CA PHE A 625 4.89 15.86 -29.75
C PHE A 625 3.52 15.94 -30.45
N GLY A 626 2.43 15.77 -29.72
CA GLY A 626 1.10 15.58 -30.27
C GLY A 626 0.91 14.18 -30.84
N GLN A 627 -0.28 13.92 -31.37
CA GLN A 627 -0.67 12.61 -31.93
C GLN A 627 -0.46 11.44 -30.96
N GLY A 628 -0.52 11.70 -29.63
CA GLY A 628 -0.34 10.71 -28.58
C GLY A 628 1.11 10.34 -28.29
N ILE A 629 2.11 10.97 -28.88
CA ILE A 629 3.53 10.68 -28.65
C ILE A 629 4.11 11.70 -27.68
N SER A 630 4.67 11.24 -26.57
CA SER A 630 5.44 12.06 -25.64
C SER A 630 6.79 11.45 -25.31
N VAL A 631 7.75 12.29 -24.97
CA VAL A 631 9.09 11.90 -24.51
C VAL A 631 9.33 12.54 -23.14
N ASN A 632 9.92 11.76 -22.25
CA ASN A 632 10.30 12.25 -20.93
C ASN A 632 11.75 11.92 -20.62
N THR A 633 12.37 12.77 -19.81
CA THR A 633 13.66 12.47 -19.19
C THR A 633 13.62 12.86 -17.72
N SER A 634 14.26 12.08 -16.86
CA SER A 634 14.34 12.41 -15.44
C SER A 634 15.71 12.15 -14.86
N VAL A 635 16.02 12.91 -13.80
CA VAL A 635 17.19 12.73 -12.95
C VAL A 635 16.66 12.53 -11.54
N ASN A 636 16.77 11.31 -11.04
CA ASN A 636 16.41 11.02 -9.65
C ASN A 636 17.63 11.24 -8.75
N ASN A 637 17.40 11.74 -7.55
CA ASN A 637 18.46 12.09 -6.60
C ASN A 637 19.51 13.03 -7.24
N LEU A 638 19.03 14.19 -7.72
CA LEU A 638 19.80 15.16 -8.52
C LEU A 638 21.15 15.54 -7.86
N PHE A 639 21.19 15.65 -6.54
CA PHE A 639 22.40 16.03 -5.80
C PHE A 639 23.22 14.83 -5.29
N ASP A 640 22.91 13.60 -5.76
CA ASP A 640 23.62 12.36 -5.40
C ASP A 640 23.73 12.13 -3.88
N LYS A 641 22.65 12.42 -3.14
CA LYS A 641 22.57 12.30 -1.69
C LYS A 641 22.67 10.83 -1.27
N SER A 642 23.57 10.53 -0.31
CA SER A 642 23.55 9.25 0.41
C SER A 642 22.50 9.32 1.50
N TYR A 643 21.52 8.39 1.45
CA TYR A 643 20.44 8.31 2.41
C TYR A 643 20.01 6.86 2.63
N GLU A 644 19.35 6.61 3.75
CA GLU A 644 18.90 5.30 4.21
C GLU A 644 17.50 5.40 4.81
N TYR A 645 16.68 4.37 4.63
CA TYR A 645 15.47 4.17 5.42
C TYR A 645 15.77 3.36 6.68
N THR A 646 16.66 2.38 6.60
CA THR A 646 17.13 1.51 7.67
C THR A 646 18.65 1.57 7.73
N ASN A 647 19.21 1.65 8.91
CA ASN A 647 20.64 1.83 9.13
C ASN A 647 21.50 0.74 8.43
N GLY A 648 22.45 1.20 7.64
CA GLY A 648 23.35 0.34 6.87
C GLY A 648 22.79 -0.15 5.53
N TYR A 649 21.60 0.31 5.11
CA TYR A 649 20.99 -0.02 3.82
C TYR A 649 20.81 1.26 2.99
N ILE A 650 21.90 1.66 2.33
CA ILE A 650 21.92 2.86 1.47
C ILE A 650 21.02 2.66 0.26
N GLU A 651 20.30 3.72 -0.07
CA GLU A 651 19.43 3.80 -1.24
C GLU A 651 20.24 4.21 -2.49
N GLU A 652 19.58 4.12 -3.66
CA GLU A 652 20.20 4.43 -4.94
C GLU A 652 20.67 5.89 -5.00
N GLY A 653 21.89 6.11 -5.50
CA GLY A 653 22.42 7.42 -5.82
C GLY A 653 21.76 8.01 -7.06
N ARG A 654 22.37 9.10 -7.61
CA ARG A 654 21.85 9.74 -8.81
C ARG A 654 21.76 8.78 -9.99
N ASN A 655 20.57 8.74 -10.59
CA ASN A 655 20.29 7.96 -11.81
C ASN A 655 19.48 8.79 -12.80
N TYR A 656 19.51 8.38 -14.05
CA TYR A 656 18.92 9.09 -15.18
C TYR A 656 17.98 8.17 -15.93
N TRP A 657 16.87 8.71 -16.41
CA TRP A 657 15.91 7.97 -17.20
C TRP A 657 15.57 8.73 -18.49
N LEU A 658 15.37 7.97 -19.55
CA LEU A 658 14.84 8.45 -20.81
C LEU A 658 13.65 7.56 -21.18
N GLY A 659 12.52 8.18 -21.49
CA GLY A 659 11.29 7.47 -21.80
C GLY A 659 10.59 8.03 -23.04
N ILE A 660 9.85 7.14 -23.70
CA ILE A 660 8.88 7.46 -24.75
C ILE A 660 7.55 6.81 -24.38
N GLU A 661 6.47 7.54 -24.54
CA GLU A 661 5.12 7.06 -24.35
C GLU A 661 4.28 7.31 -25.61
N TYR A 662 3.45 6.33 -25.95
CA TYR A 662 2.42 6.44 -26.97
C TYR A 662 1.05 6.18 -26.37
N LYS A 663 0.13 7.12 -26.52
CA LYS A 663 -1.26 7.06 -26.04
C LYS A 663 -2.22 7.30 -27.21
N TYR A 664 -3.11 6.29 -27.48
CA TYR A 664 -4.09 6.36 -28.55
C TYR A 664 -5.52 6.48 -27.97
#